data_7b1a2e93c11add3b50a82ee383b6b050
#
_entry.id   7b1a2e93c11add3b50a82ee383b6b050
#
_cell.length_a   1.000
_cell.length_b   1.000
_cell.length_c   1.000
_cell.angle_alpha   90.00
_cell.angle_beta   90.00
_cell.angle_gamma   90.00
#
_symmetry.space_group_name_H-M   'P 1'
#
loop_
_entity.id
_entity.type
_entity.pdbx_description
1 polymer ?
#
loop_
_entity_poly.entity_id
_entity_poly.type
_entity_poly.pdbx_seq_one_letter_code
_entity_poly.pdbx_strand_id
1 'polypeptide(L)'
;MKKWLPVLLLIFSFFFESAATHIVGGGFSYQRLTGNNYRFQLTLYFDLINGNQGARDPDAECHIFSKTGNFYISSYNFGLVSSGNELPFTSTGCASAGFVKTEILIYESIIELSPSQFSDPGGYYIVWERCCRNAGITNLLQPGDNGQTFYMEFPPVRRNNQPFLNSSPVFRTIVSDYPCINYPFQLSFGADDADGDSLAYSLVDPLRGNSSRNDPRPANPVPAPYSIVSWSPGYSAGLAIPGNPALGINPRTGLLNLSASQQGLFVFSVLCQEYRAGRKIGEVRREMQLFVKECQPNDPPIIAATNPLSGLALQNNDTLSLEGKTGNFCYTVKLTDKQMNQDVRFRAFPFSANTPATIARDTLVRIISSGDSVSVRICIPPCASTEGLSPWRILLTATDQACGNPQADSLILYVKIKKPETLPPAFIAKDFPEDTIRINQTEPFQMGFEGQQTENANLNISSLLTDSLGQNVPAQANGIVLPQSSGQGKTEATFSWPEICFLPENQPLKLTSILRSTVCNETKTDTIVRWMFIQPKSLRVNILSSANPDAGPEDIIPLSIPEPGLGLDFELTGSVSEDRPVRLYATGPLLNLEGFQFPGGADFKQVSSPFRFTTNCNTPAGFYRVTFLSESRFCGKNFRDSVSYVIDFREDSDSVGTIPNLLTLNGDSKNDFLSMEKIFPEDNCKLRFKFIRIVNRWGKEIFYSEDIGFRWDAANLEAGTYYLLLDLENKKFKSWIFLLK
;
A
#
# COMPACT_ATOMS: atom_id res chain seq x y z
N MET A 1 -16.04 -34.81 -74.67
CA MET A 1 -15.26 -34.15 -73.68
C MET A 1 -16.20 -33.27 -72.84
N LYS A 2 -16.68 -33.75 -71.68
CA LYS A 2 -17.59 -33.04 -70.83
C LYS A 2 -16.77 -32.49 -69.62
N LYS A 3 -16.71 -31.16 -69.48
CA LYS A 3 -16.09 -30.45 -68.34
C LYS A 3 -17.06 -30.53 -67.19
N TRP A 4 -16.64 -31.10 -66.09
CA TRP A 4 -17.31 -31.03 -64.80
C TRP A 4 -16.74 -29.82 -64.03
N LEU A 5 -17.59 -28.90 -63.61
CA LEU A 5 -17.30 -27.76 -62.74
C LEU A 5 -17.73 -28.13 -61.30
N PRO A 6 -16.87 -28.18 -60.31
CA PRO A 6 -17.33 -28.34 -58.92
C PRO A 6 -17.81 -27.00 -58.39
N VAL A 7 -19.09 -26.96 -58.01
CA VAL A 7 -19.66 -25.86 -57.23
C VAL A 7 -19.11 -25.96 -55.82
N LEU A 8 -18.23 -25.03 -55.46
CA LEU A 8 -17.71 -24.88 -54.13
C LEU A 8 -18.77 -24.15 -53.28
N LEU A 9 -19.48 -24.90 -52.43
CA LEU A 9 -20.43 -24.36 -51.46
C LEU A 9 -19.65 -23.75 -50.31
N LEU A 10 -19.47 -22.42 -50.32
CA LEU A 10 -18.89 -21.67 -49.23
C LEU A 10 -19.91 -21.60 -48.09
N ILE A 11 -19.77 -22.52 -47.13
CA ILE A 11 -20.48 -22.45 -45.86
C ILE A 11 -19.81 -21.31 -45.06
N PHE A 12 -20.40 -20.15 -45.13
CA PHE A 12 -20.09 -19.07 -44.18
C PHE A 12 -20.62 -19.48 -42.80
N SER A 13 -19.78 -20.11 -42.01
CA SER A 13 -20.03 -20.29 -40.57
C SER A 13 -19.99 -18.89 -39.92
N PHE A 14 -21.13 -18.28 -39.74
CA PHE A 14 -21.25 -17.17 -38.80
C PHE A 14 -20.97 -17.72 -37.42
N PHE A 15 -19.76 -17.58 -36.94
CA PHE A 15 -19.45 -17.66 -35.52
C PHE A 15 -20.17 -16.47 -34.89
N PHE A 16 -21.38 -16.71 -34.37
CA PHE A 16 -21.96 -15.83 -33.39
C PHE A 16 -21.05 -15.94 -32.15
N GLU A 17 -20.14 -14.97 -31.97
CA GLU A 17 -19.50 -14.82 -30.71
C GLU A 17 -20.61 -14.61 -29.67
N SER A 18 -20.83 -15.63 -28.86
CA SER A 18 -21.73 -15.55 -27.72
C SER A 18 -21.12 -14.56 -26.74
N ALA A 19 -21.60 -13.33 -26.75
CA ALA A 19 -21.19 -12.28 -25.81
C ALA A 19 -21.78 -12.58 -24.43
N ALA A 20 -21.29 -13.64 -23.78
CA ALA A 20 -21.56 -13.90 -22.38
C ALA A 20 -20.83 -12.83 -21.53
N THR A 21 -21.51 -12.22 -20.57
CA THR A 21 -20.98 -11.11 -19.80
C THR A 21 -19.91 -11.53 -18.79
N HIS A 22 -19.95 -12.79 -18.32
CA HIS A 22 -19.05 -13.39 -17.33
C HIS A 22 -18.90 -12.55 -16.03
N ILE A 23 -19.99 -11.91 -15.59
CA ILE A 23 -20.12 -11.43 -14.22
C ILE A 23 -20.27 -12.66 -13.33
N VAL A 24 -19.29 -12.90 -12.46
CA VAL A 24 -19.22 -14.07 -11.57
C VAL A 24 -20.21 -13.93 -10.41
N GLY A 25 -20.54 -12.69 -10.05
CA GLY A 25 -21.45 -12.39 -8.97
C GLY A 25 -21.41 -10.92 -8.59
N GLY A 26 -22.00 -10.59 -7.46
CA GLY A 26 -22.04 -9.23 -6.94
C GLY A 26 -23.12 -9.01 -5.90
N GLY A 27 -23.29 -7.76 -5.49
CA GLY A 27 -24.34 -7.35 -4.56
C GLY A 27 -24.27 -5.85 -4.26
N PHE A 28 -25.35 -5.35 -3.68
CA PHE A 28 -25.44 -3.96 -3.23
C PHE A 28 -25.03 -3.78 -1.78
N SER A 29 -24.59 -2.58 -1.47
CA SER A 29 -24.52 -2.04 -0.11
C SER A 29 -24.82 -0.53 -0.13
N TYR A 30 -25.16 0.04 1.00
CA TYR A 30 -25.22 1.49 1.15
C TYR A 30 -24.69 1.92 2.52
N GLN A 31 -24.11 3.10 2.56
CA GLN A 31 -23.56 3.71 3.76
C GLN A 31 -24.14 5.11 3.94
N ARG A 32 -24.61 5.40 5.15
CA ARG A 32 -25.04 6.72 5.52
C ARG A 32 -23.86 7.69 5.56
N LEU A 33 -24.03 8.87 5.00
CA LEU A 33 -23.11 10.00 5.07
C LEU A 33 -23.65 11.08 6.01
N THR A 34 -23.61 12.35 5.63
CA THR A 34 -24.14 13.47 6.39
C THR A 34 -25.55 13.83 5.92
N GLY A 35 -26.43 14.21 6.85
CA GLY A 35 -27.81 14.57 6.52
C GLY A 35 -28.60 13.37 5.98
N ASN A 36 -29.26 13.58 4.84
CA ASN A 36 -30.01 12.54 4.12
C ASN A 36 -29.22 11.92 2.96
N ASN A 37 -27.91 12.20 2.85
CA ASN A 37 -27.07 11.64 1.82
C ASN A 37 -26.58 10.25 2.20
N TYR A 38 -26.64 9.34 1.25
CA TYR A 38 -26.20 7.96 1.36
C TYR A 38 -25.34 7.61 0.14
N ARG A 39 -24.20 6.94 0.39
CA ARG A 39 -23.41 6.33 -0.67
C ARG A 39 -23.97 4.95 -0.94
N PHE A 40 -24.53 4.74 -2.11
CA PHE A 40 -24.92 3.43 -2.59
C PHE A 40 -23.80 2.85 -3.46
N GLN A 41 -23.54 1.57 -3.29
CA GLN A 41 -22.47 0.87 -3.98
C GLN A 41 -23.01 -0.44 -4.56
N LEU A 42 -22.69 -0.70 -5.84
CA LEU A 42 -22.87 -1.98 -6.50
C LEU A 42 -21.45 -2.57 -6.70
N THR A 43 -21.19 -3.70 -6.04
CA THR A 43 -19.95 -4.45 -6.22
C THR A 43 -20.22 -5.61 -7.17
N LEU A 44 -19.47 -5.69 -8.28
CA LEU A 44 -19.52 -6.79 -9.23
C LEU A 44 -18.19 -7.55 -9.24
N TYR A 45 -18.25 -8.83 -9.47
CA TYR A 45 -17.12 -9.73 -9.64
C TYR A 45 -17.04 -10.14 -11.10
N PHE A 46 -15.91 -9.86 -11.76
CA PHE A 46 -15.73 -10.07 -13.20
C PHE A 46 -14.63 -11.11 -13.46
N ASP A 47 -14.92 -12.09 -14.32
CA ASP A 47 -13.95 -13.11 -14.75
C ASP A 47 -12.94 -12.50 -15.74
N LEU A 48 -11.69 -12.38 -15.34
CA LEU A 48 -10.62 -11.84 -16.18
C LEU A 48 -10.09 -12.85 -17.21
N ILE A 49 -10.38 -14.14 -17.06
CA ILE A 49 -9.89 -15.18 -17.97
C ILE A 49 -10.84 -15.34 -19.16
N ASN A 50 -12.14 -15.48 -18.88
CA ASN A 50 -13.13 -15.82 -19.88
C ASN A 50 -14.10 -14.67 -20.16
N GLY A 51 -14.07 -13.60 -19.35
CA GLY A 51 -15.00 -12.49 -19.42
C GLY A 51 -14.84 -11.64 -20.69
N ASN A 52 -15.96 -11.29 -21.31
CA ASN A 52 -15.96 -10.34 -22.42
C ASN A 52 -15.76 -8.92 -21.87
N GLN A 53 -14.70 -8.24 -22.31
CA GLN A 53 -14.38 -6.86 -21.88
C GLN A 53 -15.50 -5.86 -22.18
N GLY A 54 -16.35 -6.12 -23.18
CA GLY A 54 -17.54 -5.32 -23.45
C GLY A 54 -18.64 -5.40 -22.39
N ALA A 55 -18.50 -6.28 -21.40
CA ALA A 55 -19.38 -6.37 -20.24
C ALA A 55 -18.90 -5.54 -19.02
N ARG A 56 -17.75 -4.90 -19.12
CA ARG A 56 -17.27 -3.92 -18.14
C ARG A 56 -17.88 -2.56 -18.48
N ASP A 57 -19.12 -2.40 -18.07
CA ASP A 57 -19.86 -1.19 -18.34
C ASP A 57 -19.18 0.00 -17.60
N PRO A 58 -19.12 1.21 -18.16
CA PRO A 58 -18.55 2.37 -17.49
C PRO A 58 -19.45 2.89 -16.36
N ASP A 59 -20.72 2.50 -16.40
CA ASP A 59 -21.74 2.87 -15.44
C ASP A 59 -22.81 1.78 -15.27
N ALA A 60 -23.58 1.86 -14.19
CA ALA A 60 -24.71 0.99 -13.91
C ALA A 60 -25.93 1.85 -13.56
N GLU A 61 -26.95 1.82 -14.40
CA GLU A 61 -28.22 2.49 -14.11
C GLU A 61 -29.05 1.62 -13.13
N CYS A 62 -29.13 2.06 -11.89
CA CYS A 62 -29.82 1.36 -10.81
C CYS A 62 -31.17 2.00 -10.51
N HIS A 63 -32.20 1.18 -10.25
CA HIS A 63 -33.57 1.62 -10.10
C HIS A 63 -34.04 1.42 -8.66
N ILE A 64 -34.69 2.43 -8.08
CA ILE A 64 -35.30 2.35 -6.75
C ILE A 64 -36.81 2.31 -6.85
N PHE A 65 -37.42 1.41 -6.06
CA PHE A 65 -38.83 1.25 -5.93
C PHE A 65 -39.28 1.29 -4.46
N SER A 66 -40.53 1.70 -4.21
CA SER A 66 -41.16 1.54 -2.91
C SER A 66 -41.56 0.09 -2.70
N LYS A 67 -41.52 -0.38 -1.44
CA LYS A 67 -41.96 -1.74 -1.10
C LYS A 67 -43.48 -1.85 -1.00
N THR A 68 -44.17 -0.78 -0.59
CA THR A 68 -45.63 -0.73 -0.52
C THR A 68 -46.21 -0.38 -1.88
N GLY A 69 -46.62 -1.40 -2.63
CA GLY A 69 -47.26 -1.25 -3.95
C GLY A 69 -46.29 -1.24 -5.14
N ASN A 70 -44.97 -1.42 -4.93
CA ASN A 70 -43.97 -1.54 -5.99
C ASN A 70 -43.88 -0.32 -6.94
N PHE A 71 -44.10 0.88 -6.42
CA PHE A 71 -44.02 2.09 -7.26
C PHE A 71 -42.58 2.45 -7.57
N TYR A 72 -42.30 2.73 -8.83
CA TYR A 72 -41.02 3.29 -9.26
C TYR A 72 -40.80 4.66 -8.63
N ILE A 73 -39.62 4.88 -8.03
CA ILE A 73 -39.21 6.13 -7.39
C ILE A 73 -38.28 6.93 -8.29
N SER A 74 -37.15 6.33 -8.67
CA SER A 74 -36.15 7.00 -9.51
C SER A 74 -35.10 6.01 -10.00
N SER A 75 -34.38 6.41 -11.08
CA SER A 75 -33.14 5.77 -11.50
C SER A 75 -31.93 6.64 -11.15
N TYR A 76 -30.84 5.98 -10.82
CA TYR A 76 -29.57 6.62 -10.52
C TYR A 76 -28.46 5.93 -11.30
N ASN A 77 -27.61 6.75 -11.95
CA ASN A 77 -26.44 6.24 -12.65
C ASN A 77 -25.28 6.10 -11.67
N PHE A 78 -24.76 4.90 -11.50
CA PHE A 78 -23.61 4.58 -10.65
C PHE A 78 -22.37 4.55 -11.53
N GLY A 79 -21.45 5.49 -11.34
CA GLY A 79 -20.19 5.53 -12.05
C GLY A 79 -19.23 4.46 -11.53
N LEU A 80 -18.41 3.88 -12.43
CA LEU A 80 -17.33 2.97 -12.05
C LEU A 80 -16.22 3.76 -11.34
N VAL A 81 -16.06 3.55 -10.03
CA VAL A 81 -15.09 4.27 -9.18
C VAL A 81 -13.84 3.46 -8.86
N SER A 82 -13.91 2.12 -8.99
CA SER A 82 -12.76 1.24 -8.75
C SER A 82 -12.79 0.04 -9.66
N SER A 83 -11.64 -0.24 -10.27
CA SER A 83 -11.37 -1.43 -11.10
C SER A 83 -9.89 -1.81 -10.98
N GLY A 84 -9.51 -2.98 -11.54
CA GLY A 84 -8.13 -3.46 -11.50
C GLY A 84 -7.73 -4.19 -10.22
N ASN A 85 -8.58 -4.20 -9.19
CA ASN A 85 -8.34 -4.98 -7.96
C ASN A 85 -8.83 -6.41 -8.15
N GLU A 86 -7.91 -7.38 -7.99
CA GLU A 86 -8.24 -8.80 -8.08
C GLU A 86 -8.62 -9.35 -6.69
N LEU A 87 -9.54 -10.34 -6.67
CA LEU A 87 -9.80 -11.09 -5.45
C LEU A 87 -8.53 -11.86 -5.03
N PRO A 88 -8.11 -11.74 -3.77
CA PRO A 88 -6.93 -12.45 -3.29
C PRO A 88 -7.20 -13.96 -3.20
N PHE A 89 -6.13 -14.75 -3.29
CA PHE A 89 -6.12 -16.15 -2.91
C PHE A 89 -5.56 -16.29 -1.50
N THR A 90 -6.04 -17.26 -0.72
CA THR A 90 -5.45 -17.59 0.58
C THR A 90 -4.17 -18.41 0.42
N SER A 91 -4.06 -19.13 -0.70
CA SER A 91 -2.90 -19.97 -1.01
C SER A 91 -2.26 -19.59 -2.35
N THR A 92 -0.93 -19.69 -2.41
CA THR A 92 -0.16 -19.49 -3.65
C THR A 92 -0.43 -20.59 -4.66
N GLY A 93 -0.82 -21.78 -4.20
CA GLY A 93 -1.22 -22.90 -5.04
C GLY A 93 -2.49 -22.61 -5.84
N CYS A 94 -3.48 -21.95 -5.24
CA CYS A 94 -4.67 -21.50 -5.96
C CYS A 94 -4.33 -20.41 -6.98
N ALA A 95 -3.53 -19.42 -6.58
CA ALA A 95 -3.12 -18.33 -7.45
C ALA A 95 -2.32 -18.81 -8.68
N SER A 96 -1.38 -19.73 -8.48
CA SER A 96 -0.52 -20.26 -9.56
C SER A 96 -1.22 -21.24 -10.50
N ALA A 97 -2.32 -21.83 -10.07
CA ALA A 97 -3.10 -22.77 -10.89
C ALA A 97 -3.79 -22.09 -12.08
N GLY A 98 -4.05 -20.79 -12.01
CA GLY A 98 -4.55 -19.98 -13.13
C GLY A 98 -5.96 -20.32 -13.62
N PHE A 99 -6.77 -21.08 -12.84
CA PHE A 99 -8.12 -21.50 -13.24
C PHE A 99 -9.19 -20.45 -12.98
N VAL A 100 -8.95 -19.57 -12.02
CA VAL A 100 -9.86 -18.49 -11.62
C VAL A 100 -9.05 -17.21 -11.51
N LYS A 101 -9.57 -16.12 -12.04
CA LYS A 101 -9.01 -14.78 -11.90
C LYS A 101 -10.16 -13.78 -11.93
N THR A 102 -10.49 -13.24 -10.78
CA THR A 102 -11.68 -12.42 -10.58
C THR A 102 -11.30 -11.00 -10.21
N GLU A 103 -11.79 -10.03 -10.95
CA GLU A 103 -11.65 -8.60 -10.69
C GLU A 103 -12.86 -8.09 -9.90
N ILE A 104 -12.62 -7.13 -9.02
CA ILE A 104 -13.65 -6.40 -8.29
C ILE A 104 -13.92 -5.08 -9.02
N LEU A 105 -15.14 -4.89 -9.48
CA LEU A 105 -15.64 -3.65 -10.05
C LEU A 105 -16.55 -2.98 -9.03
N ILE A 106 -16.32 -1.73 -8.71
CA ILE A 106 -17.12 -0.96 -7.75
C ILE A 106 -17.76 0.22 -8.46
N TYR A 107 -19.08 0.25 -8.44
CA TYR A 107 -19.89 1.33 -8.96
C TYR A 107 -20.56 2.07 -7.81
N GLU A 108 -20.53 3.40 -7.82
CA GLU A 108 -21.08 4.21 -6.73
C GLU A 108 -21.96 5.36 -7.22
N SER A 109 -22.92 5.72 -6.38
CA SER A 109 -23.66 6.96 -6.48
C SER A 109 -23.97 7.50 -5.09
N ILE A 110 -23.94 8.80 -4.91
CA ILE A 110 -24.42 9.47 -3.70
C ILE A 110 -25.85 9.90 -3.95
N ILE A 111 -26.78 9.36 -3.16
CA ILE A 111 -28.21 9.58 -3.29
C ILE A 111 -28.71 10.31 -2.06
N GLU A 112 -29.43 11.41 -2.26
CA GLU A 112 -30.17 12.09 -1.20
C GLU A 112 -31.53 11.39 -1.01
N LEU A 113 -31.69 10.69 0.10
CA LEU A 113 -32.99 10.08 0.49
C LEU A 113 -33.85 11.12 1.18
N SER A 114 -34.37 12.11 0.41
CA SER A 114 -35.23 13.16 0.96
C SER A 114 -36.57 12.58 1.45
N PRO A 115 -37.06 12.96 2.64
CA PRO A 115 -38.32 12.44 3.17
C PRO A 115 -39.57 12.75 2.32
N SER A 116 -39.50 13.73 1.42
CA SER A 116 -40.55 14.06 0.48
C SER A 116 -40.68 13.04 -0.66
N GLN A 117 -39.56 12.56 -1.17
CA GLN A 117 -39.52 11.56 -2.24
C GLN A 117 -39.56 10.14 -1.68
N PHE A 118 -38.90 9.91 -0.53
CA PHE A 118 -38.80 8.62 0.15
C PHE A 118 -39.74 8.58 1.35
N SER A 119 -41.04 8.59 1.09
CA SER A 119 -42.10 8.65 2.11
C SER A 119 -42.78 7.29 2.42
N ASP A 120 -42.40 6.20 1.71
CA ASP A 120 -43.00 4.88 1.93
C ASP A 120 -42.62 4.30 3.30
N PRO A 121 -43.59 4.03 4.19
CA PRO A 121 -43.33 3.42 5.49
C PRO A 121 -42.89 1.95 5.43
N GLY A 122 -43.09 1.26 4.30
CA GLY A 122 -42.64 -0.11 4.05
C GLY A 122 -41.13 -0.19 3.71
N GLY A 123 -40.53 0.93 3.40
CA GLY A 123 -39.17 1.00 2.91
C GLY A 123 -39.05 0.83 1.39
N TYR A 124 -37.87 0.54 0.94
CA TYR A 124 -37.51 0.57 -0.48
C TYR A 124 -36.66 -0.63 -0.85
N TYR A 125 -36.55 -0.85 -2.15
CA TYR A 125 -35.52 -1.71 -2.68
C TYR A 125 -34.83 -1.05 -3.89
N ILE A 126 -33.55 -1.39 -4.09
CA ILE A 126 -32.76 -1.02 -5.25
C ILE A 126 -32.43 -2.27 -6.07
N VAL A 127 -32.43 -2.11 -7.38
CA VAL A 127 -32.17 -3.22 -8.32
C VAL A 127 -31.32 -2.76 -9.49
N TRP A 128 -30.51 -3.68 -9.98
CA TRP A 128 -29.80 -3.59 -11.25
C TRP A 128 -29.83 -4.93 -11.95
N GLU A 129 -30.08 -4.92 -13.26
CA GLU A 129 -30.20 -6.12 -14.08
C GLU A 129 -29.18 -6.14 -15.21
N ARG A 130 -28.63 -7.31 -15.48
CA ARG A 130 -27.69 -7.51 -16.59
C ARG A 130 -27.82 -8.91 -17.17
N CYS A 131 -27.87 -9.07 -18.48
CA CYS A 131 -27.76 -10.37 -19.16
C CYS A 131 -26.34 -10.51 -19.77
N CYS A 132 -25.78 -11.68 -19.88
CA CYS A 132 -26.28 -13.00 -19.50
C CYS A 132 -25.23 -13.70 -18.64
N ARG A 133 -25.65 -14.77 -17.91
CA ARG A 133 -24.78 -15.58 -17.08
C ARG A 133 -23.76 -16.37 -17.91
N ASN A 134 -22.69 -16.84 -17.25
CA ASN A 134 -21.74 -17.77 -17.85
C ASN A 134 -22.46 -19.05 -18.33
N ALA A 135 -22.33 -19.37 -19.61
CA ALA A 135 -22.94 -20.55 -20.21
C ALA A 135 -22.43 -21.88 -19.63
N GLY A 136 -21.25 -21.87 -18.99
CA GLY A 136 -20.64 -23.04 -18.34
C GLY A 136 -21.18 -23.36 -16.95
N ILE A 137 -22.17 -22.63 -16.41
CA ILE A 137 -22.76 -22.91 -15.11
C ILE A 137 -23.49 -24.26 -15.14
N THR A 138 -23.09 -25.16 -14.25
CA THR A 138 -23.53 -26.57 -14.24
C THR A 138 -24.95 -26.75 -13.65
N ASN A 139 -25.29 -25.97 -12.63
CA ASN A 139 -26.52 -26.16 -11.86
C ASN A 139 -27.73 -25.37 -12.37
N LEU A 140 -27.63 -24.71 -13.52
CA LEU A 140 -28.75 -24.01 -14.16
C LEU A 140 -29.11 -24.60 -15.52
N LEU A 141 -30.40 -24.54 -15.87
CA LEU A 141 -30.87 -24.79 -17.23
C LEU A 141 -30.58 -23.58 -18.10
N GLN A 142 -29.91 -23.81 -19.25
CA GLN A 142 -29.60 -22.77 -20.24
C GLN A 142 -29.04 -21.47 -19.59
N PRO A 143 -27.97 -21.55 -18.79
CA PRO A 143 -27.49 -20.39 -18.02
C PRO A 143 -27.17 -19.17 -18.89
N GLY A 144 -26.71 -19.39 -20.11
CA GLY A 144 -26.42 -18.32 -21.07
C GLY A 144 -27.65 -17.55 -21.58
N ASP A 145 -28.87 -17.95 -21.21
CA ASP A 145 -30.13 -17.25 -21.51
C ASP A 145 -30.75 -16.64 -20.23
N ASN A 146 -30.09 -16.84 -19.09
CA ASN A 146 -30.55 -16.29 -17.81
C ASN A 146 -29.85 -14.94 -17.54
N GLY A 147 -30.66 -13.93 -17.22
CA GLY A 147 -30.17 -12.66 -16.68
C GLY A 147 -29.66 -12.81 -15.24
N GLN A 148 -29.03 -11.75 -14.75
CA GLN A 148 -28.62 -11.56 -13.36
C GLN A 148 -29.30 -10.32 -12.82
N THR A 149 -29.89 -10.44 -11.63
CA THR A 149 -30.57 -9.33 -10.95
C THR A 149 -29.96 -9.17 -9.57
N PHE A 150 -29.32 -8.05 -9.32
CA PHE A 150 -28.82 -7.69 -8.00
C PHE A 150 -29.86 -6.84 -7.32
N TYR A 151 -30.15 -7.17 -6.06
CA TYR A 151 -31.27 -6.64 -5.30
C TYR A 151 -30.89 -6.43 -3.85
N MET A 152 -31.35 -5.31 -3.27
CA MET A 152 -31.20 -4.99 -1.86
C MET A 152 -32.42 -4.25 -1.36
N GLU A 153 -32.90 -4.61 -0.17
CA GLU A 153 -33.94 -3.85 0.55
C GLU A 153 -33.33 -2.93 1.59
N PHE A 154 -33.91 -1.74 1.74
CA PHE A 154 -33.52 -0.82 2.79
C PHE A 154 -34.74 -0.20 3.47
N PRO A 155 -34.63 0.20 4.77
CA PRO A 155 -35.73 0.67 5.56
C PRO A 155 -36.27 2.01 5.10
N PRO A 156 -37.49 2.42 5.57
CA PRO A 156 -37.99 3.77 5.38
C PRO A 156 -37.05 4.79 6.03
N VAL A 157 -36.89 5.96 5.41
CA VAL A 157 -36.05 7.05 5.94
C VAL A 157 -36.59 7.70 7.19
N ARG A 158 -37.89 7.47 7.48
CA ARG A 158 -38.57 7.90 8.72
C ARG A 158 -39.44 6.76 9.30
N ARG A 159 -39.45 6.68 10.62
CA ARG A 159 -40.32 5.76 11.35
C ARG A 159 -40.93 6.51 12.52
N ASN A 160 -42.25 6.47 12.68
CA ASN A 160 -42.97 7.24 13.71
C ASN A 160 -42.62 8.74 13.70
N ASN A 161 -42.55 9.35 12.53
CA ASN A 161 -42.15 10.76 12.29
C ASN A 161 -40.71 11.14 12.72
N GLN A 162 -39.89 10.19 13.17
CA GLN A 162 -38.50 10.41 13.47
C GLN A 162 -37.61 9.90 12.33
N PRO A 163 -36.44 10.49 12.08
CA PRO A 163 -35.47 9.96 11.13
C PRO A 163 -35.10 8.52 11.52
N PHE A 164 -35.13 7.60 10.56
CA PHE A 164 -34.64 6.23 10.74
C PHE A 164 -33.33 6.08 9.99
N LEU A 165 -32.25 6.15 10.75
CA LEU A 165 -30.90 6.16 10.21
C LEU A 165 -30.38 4.73 10.15
N ASN A 166 -29.84 4.33 9.00
CA ASN A 166 -29.30 3.00 8.75
C ASN A 166 -28.21 3.03 7.67
N SER A 167 -27.25 2.14 7.79
CA SER A 167 -26.35 1.69 6.72
C SER A 167 -26.62 0.20 6.52
N SER A 168 -26.50 -0.33 5.32
CA SER A 168 -26.70 -1.76 5.11
C SER A 168 -25.56 -2.60 5.67
N PRO A 169 -25.78 -3.88 5.95
CA PRO A 169 -24.69 -4.83 6.08
C PRO A 169 -23.78 -4.79 4.85
N VAL A 170 -22.46 -4.84 5.07
CA VAL A 170 -21.43 -4.89 4.02
C VAL A 170 -20.74 -6.24 4.11
N PHE A 171 -20.92 -7.07 3.11
CA PHE A 171 -20.23 -8.37 3.03
C PHE A 171 -18.73 -8.17 3.01
N ARG A 172 -18.01 -8.95 3.81
CA ARG A 172 -16.55 -8.96 3.79
C ARG A 172 -15.99 -9.39 2.44
N THR A 173 -14.77 -8.95 2.14
CA THR A 173 -14.06 -9.38 0.94
C THR A 173 -13.88 -10.90 0.96
N ILE A 174 -14.27 -11.56 -0.11
CA ILE A 174 -14.09 -12.99 -0.33
C ILE A 174 -12.74 -13.28 -0.95
N VAL A 175 -12.35 -14.55 -0.97
CA VAL A 175 -11.13 -15.04 -1.64
C VAL A 175 -11.50 -15.82 -2.90
N SER A 176 -10.56 -15.90 -3.86
CA SER A 176 -10.71 -16.62 -5.12
C SER A 176 -10.41 -18.12 -5.05
N ASP A 177 -10.24 -18.67 -3.85
CA ASP A 177 -9.98 -20.10 -3.67
C ASP A 177 -11.15 -20.95 -4.18
N TYR A 178 -10.83 -22.13 -4.67
CA TYR A 178 -11.82 -23.06 -5.19
C TYR A 178 -11.77 -24.42 -4.44
N PRO A 179 -12.93 -25.06 -4.20
CA PRO A 179 -12.99 -26.36 -3.53
C PRO A 179 -12.52 -27.49 -4.44
N CYS A 180 -11.89 -28.48 -3.81
CA CYS A 180 -11.61 -29.77 -4.43
C CYS A 180 -12.74 -30.77 -4.13
N ILE A 181 -12.99 -31.71 -5.08
CA ILE A 181 -13.96 -32.80 -4.86
C ILE A 181 -13.55 -33.64 -3.65
N ASN A 182 -14.54 -33.93 -2.78
CA ASN A 182 -14.41 -34.74 -1.57
C ASN A 182 -13.48 -34.18 -0.48
N TYR A 183 -13.04 -32.92 -0.60
CA TYR A 183 -12.30 -32.25 0.46
C TYR A 183 -13.15 -31.16 1.14
N PRO A 184 -13.02 -31.02 2.46
CA PRO A 184 -13.70 -29.96 3.20
C PRO A 184 -13.23 -28.59 2.71
N PHE A 185 -14.21 -27.70 2.45
CA PHE A 185 -13.95 -26.34 2.04
C PHE A 185 -14.82 -25.36 2.83
N GLN A 186 -14.24 -24.25 3.24
CA GLN A 186 -14.93 -23.19 3.96
C GLN A 186 -14.67 -21.84 3.29
N LEU A 187 -15.71 -21.01 3.20
CA LEU A 187 -15.60 -19.66 2.65
C LEU A 187 -16.50 -18.71 3.46
N SER A 188 -15.95 -17.60 3.91
CA SER A 188 -16.71 -16.62 4.69
C SER A 188 -17.53 -15.70 3.78
N PHE A 189 -18.86 -15.74 3.98
CA PHE A 189 -19.82 -14.78 3.46
C PHE A 189 -20.42 -13.93 4.59
N GLY A 190 -19.68 -13.77 5.68
CA GLY A 190 -20.05 -12.84 6.75
C GLY A 190 -20.05 -11.40 6.28
N ALA A 191 -20.87 -10.59 6.92
CA ALA A 191 -20.96 -9.15 6.71
C ALA A 191 -20.68 -8.41 8.03
N ASP A 192 -20.28 -7.15 7.91
CA ASP A 192 -20.16 -6.23 9.02
C ASP A 192 -21.29 -5.19 8.91
N ASP A 193 -21.89 -4.86 10.05
CA ASP A 193 -22.93 -3.85 10.15
C ASP A 193 -22.41 -2.64 10.94
N ALA A 194 -22.47 -1.46 10.33
CA ALA A 194 -21.92 -0.23 10.92
C ALA A 194 -22.77 0.31 12.08
N ASP A 195 -24.06 -0.05 12.10
CA ASP A 195 -25.02 0.41 13.11
C ASP A 195 -25.17 -0.61 14.27
N GLY A 196 -24.53 -1.78 14.15
CA GLY A 196 -24.51 -2.85 15.15
C GLY A 196 -25.77 -3.72 15.14
N ASP A 197 -26.46 -3.79 14.02
CA ASP A 197 -27.67 -4.60 13.85
C ASP A 197 -27.34 -6.10 13.77
N SER A 198 -28.32 -6.93 14.17
CA SER A 198 -28.16 -8.38 14.15
C SER A 198 -28.35 -8.93 12.74
N LEU A 199 -27.44 -9.80 12.29
CA LEU A 199 -27.45 -10.37 10.96
C LEU A 199 -27.83 -11.85 10.98
N ALA A 200 -28.62 -12.26 9.98
CA ALA A 200 -29.01 -13.65 9.76
C ALA A 200 -28.80 -14.04 8.28
N TYR A 201 -28.18 -15.22 8.07
CA TYR A 201 -27.79 -15.67 6.74
C TYR A 201 -28.55 -16.90 6.29
N SER A 202 -28.88 -16.97 5.00
CA SER A 202 -29.47 -18.14 4.36
C SER A 202 -29.05 -18.24 2.89
N LEU A 203 -29.07 -19.47 2.36
CA LEU A 203 -29.02 -19.69 0.91
C LEU A 203 -30.39 -19.42 0.29
N VAL A 204 -30.40 -18.71 -0.84
CA VAL A 204 -31.62 -18.37 -1.57
C VAL A 204 -31.43 -18.54 -3.06
N ASP A 205 -32.53 -18.61 -3.80
CA ASP A 205 -32.48 -18.68 -5.24
C ASP A 205 -31.86 -17.40 -5.83
N PRO A 206 -30.90 -17.51 -6.77
CA PRO A 206 -30.44 -16.38 -7.55
C PRO A 206 -31.59 -15.81 -8.40
N LEU A 207 -31.61 -14.48 -8.55
CA LEU A 207 -32.64 -13.79 -9.33
C LEU A 207 -32.24 -13.74 -10.81
N ARG A 208 -33.18 -14.12 -11.68
CA ARG A 208 -33.02 -14.04 -13.13
C ARG A 208 -33.37 -12.65 -13.67
N GLY A 209 -34.45 -12.07 -13.18
CA GLY A 209 -35.00 -10.78 -13.63
C GLY A 209 -35.55 -10.83 -15.05
N ASN A 210 -35.50 -9.67 -15.72
CA ASN A 210 -36.10 -9.43 -17.02
C ASN A 210 -35.06 -9.24 -18.15
N SER A 211 -33.79 -9.08 -17.79
CA SER A 211 -32.73 -8.93 -18.78
C SER A 211 -32.55 -10.17 -19.65
N SER A 212 -32.27 -10.00 -20.94
CA SER A 212 -32.17 -11.05 -21.94
C SER A 212 -31.02 -10.76 -22.92
N ARG A 213 -30.71 -11.71 -23.81
CA ARG A 213 -29.71 -11.46 -24.88
C ARG A 213 -30.09 -10.31 -25.80
N ASN A 214 -31.37 -10.13 -26.07
CA ASN A 214 -31.88 -9.09 -26.96
C ASN A 214 -31.98 -7.72 -26.25
N ASP A 215 -32.13 -7.74 -24.93
CA ASP A 215 -32.15 -6.57 -24.07
C ASP A 215 -31.26 -6.84 -22.84
N PRO A 216 -29.95 -6.72 -22.99
CA PRO A 216 -29.01 -7.08 -21.92
C PRO A 216 -28.95 -6.07 -20.77
N ARG A 217 -29.46 -4.86 -21.00
CA ARG A 217 -29.62 -3.78 -20.01
C ARG A 217 -30.98 -3.14 -20.21
N PRO A 218 -32.06 -3.70 -19.61
CA PRO A 218 -33.38 -3.15 -19.78
C PRO A 218 -33.47 -1.70 -19.34
N ALA A 219 -33.82 -0.81 -20.26
CA ALA A 219 -33.94 0.62 -19.98
C ALA A 219 -35.23 0.94 -19.18
N ASN A 220 -36.23 0.06 -19.27
CA ASN A 220 -37.49 0.23 -18.54
C ASN A 220 -37.45 -0.61 -17.26
N PRO A 221 -37.41 0.03 -16.08
CA PRO A 221 -37.35 -0.70 -14.82
C PRO A 221 -38.65 -1.46 -14.57
N VAL A 222 -38.54 -2.74 -14.25
CA VAL A 222 -39.68 -3.60 -13.88
C VAL A 222 -39.67 -3.80 -12.37
N PRO A 223 -40.84 -3.62 -11.68
CA PRO A 223 -40.91 -3.82 -10.22
C PRO A 223 -40.84 -5.32 -9.86
N ALA A 224 -40.48 -5.60 -8.57
CA ALA A 224 -40.57 -6.94 -8.01
C ALA A 224 -42.01 -7.50 -8.02
N PRO A 225 -42.23 -8.84 -7.93
CA PRO A 225 -41.20 -9.86 -7.70
C PRO A 225 -40.42 -10.25 -8.94
N TYR A 226 -39.12 -10.44 -8.79
CA TYR A 226 -38.25 -10.92 -9.88
C TYR A 226 -38.31 -12.43 -9.97
N SER A 227 -38.33 -12.96 -11.20
CA SER A 227 -38.20 -14.40 -11.45
C SER A 227 -36.90 -14.96 -10.95
N ILE A 228 -36.93 -16.16 -10.39
CA ILE A 228 -35.73 -16.90 -10.00
C ILE A 228 -35.14 -17.64 -11.20
N VAL A 229 -33.88 -18.06 -11.10
CA VAL A 229 -33.22 -18.90 -12.09
C VAL A 229 -33.92 -20.25 -12.23
N SER A 230 -33.80 -20.85 -13.40
CA SER A 230 -34.26 -22.22 -13.64
C SER A 230 -33.14 -23.21 -13.28
N TRP A 231 -33.30 -23.94 -12.19
CA TRP A 231 -32.36 -24.95 -11.78
C TRP A 231 -32.34 -26.15 -12.74
N SER A 232 -31.16 -26.72 -12.96
CA SER A 232 -31.04 -28.04 -13.58
C SER A 232 -31.65 -29.12 -12.67
N PRO A 233 -32.14 -30.25 -13.22
CA PRO A 233 -32.71 -31.32 -12.39
C PRO A 233 -31.78 -31.75 -11.25
N GLY A 234 -32.31 -31.82 -10.04
CA GLY A 234 -31.57 -32.21 -8.85
C GLY A 234 -30.91 -31.06 -8.10
N TYR A 235 -30.98 -29.81 -8.61
CA TYR A 235 -30.43 -28.63 -7.93
C TYR A 235 -31.52 -27.71 -7.39
N SER A 236 -31.18 -26.95 -6.38
CA SER A 236 -32.01 -25.92 -5.76
C SER A 236 -31.14 -24.98 -4.93
N ALA A 237 -31.71 -23.91 -4.36
CA ALA A 237 -30.98 -23.05 -3.44
C ALA A 237 -30.39 -23.83 -2.24
N GLY A 238 -31.11 -24.81 -1.70
CA GLY A 238 -30.63 -25.68 -0.62
C GLY A 238 -29.70 -26.80 -1.07
N LEU A 239 -29.54 -27.03 -2.36
CA LEU A 239 -28.65 -28.01 -2.98
C LEU A 239 -27.96 -27.41 -4.21
N ALA A 240 -27.41 -26.21 -4.08
CA ALA A 240 -26.77 -25.53 -5.18
C ALA A 240 -25.46 -26.22 -5.60
N ILE A 241 -24.72 -26.80 -4.66
CA ILE A 241 -23.54 -27.62 -4.91
C ILE A 241 -23.68 -28.92 -4.13
N PRO A 242 -23.82 -30.08 -4.82
CA PRO A 242 -23.97 -31.37 -4.15
C PRO A 242 -22.68 -31.80 -3.48
N GLY A 243 -22.81 -32.52 -2.35
CA GLY A 243 -21.66 -32.95 -1.58
C GLY A 243 -22.05 -33.61 -0.26
N ASN A 244 -21.04 -33.99 0.52
CA ASN A 244 -21.23 -34.52 1.88
C ASN A 244 -20.27 -33.85 2.88
N PRO A 245 -20.65 -32.73 3.53
CA PRO A 245 -21.92 -32.01 3.34
C PRO A 245 -22.02 -31.30 1.98
N ALA A 246 -23.23 -31.12 1.48
CA ALA A 246 -23.53 -30.20 0.40
C ALA A 246 -23.30 -28.75 0.83
N LEU A 247 -23.33 -27.81 -0.11
CA LEU A 247 -23.16 -26.38 0.23
C LEU A 247 -24.21 -25.97 1.28
N GLY A 248 -23.72 -25.57 2.43
CA GLY A 248 -24.52 -25.05 3.55
C GLY A 248 -23.95 -23.75 4.07
N ILE A 249 -24.76 -22.99 4.80
CA ILE A 249 -24.35 -21.72 5.43
C ILE A 249 -24.69 -21.72 6.92
N ASN A 250 -23.77 -21.23 7.74
CA ASN A 250 -24.07 -20.97 9.13
C ASN A 250 -24.95 -19.69 9.24
N PRO A 251 -26.17 -19.79 9.80
CA PRO A 251 -27.13 -18.70 9.80
C PRO A 251 -26.73 -17.51 10.68
N ARG A 252 -25.75 -17.64 11.56
CA ARG A 252 -25.26 -16.58 12.45
C ARG A 252 -23.99 -15.91 11.97
N THR A 253 -23.11 -16.68 11.33
CA THR A 253 -21.76 -16.19 10.97
C THR A 253 -21.57 -15.94 9.47
N GLY A 254 -22.48 -16.48 8.64
CA GLY A 254 -22.31 -16.44 7.18
C GLY A 254 -21.19 -17.36 6.66
N LEU A 255 -20.66 -18.27 7.48
CA LEU A 255 -19.64 -19.22 7.05
C LEU A 255 -20.26 -20.31 6.19
N LEU A 256 -19.82 -20.39 4.93
CA LEU A 256 -20.15 -21.48 4.02
C LEU A 256 -19.30 -22.71 4.33
N ASN A 257 -19.91 -23.90 4.27
CA ASN A 257 -19.26 -25.19 4.41
C ASN A 257 -19.68 -26.08 3.25
N LEU A 258 -18.72 -26.82 2.71
CA LEU A 258 -18.89 -27.69 1.56
C LEU A 258 -17.86 -28.82 1.57
N SER A 259 -18.25 -30.01 1.13
CA SER A 259 -17.35 -31.05 0.61
C SER A 259 -17.97 -31.57 -0.68
N ALA A 260 -17.65 -30.91 -1.79
CA ALA A 260 -18.29 -31.14 -3.08
C ALA A 260 -18.09 -32.57 -3.59
N SER A 261 -19.10 -33.18 -4.20
CA SER A 261 -19.03 -34.53 -4.79
C SER A 261 -18.83 -34.53 -6.30
N GLN A 262 -18.86 -33.36 -6.94
CA GLN A 262 -18.77 -33.28 -8.40
C GLN A 262 -18.08 -31.96 -8.84
N GLN A 263 -17.32 -32.02 -9.91
CA GLN A 263 -16.68 -30.83 -10.49
C GLN A 263 -17.71 -30.04 -11.33
N GLY A 264 -17.46 -28.74 -11.47
CA GLY A 264 -18.24 -27.82 -12.27
C GLY A 264 -18.14 -26.39 -11.82
N LEU A 265 -18.83 -25.52 -12.54
CA LEU A 265 -19.04 -24.12 -12.15
C LEU A 265 -20.46 -24.02 -11.61
N PHE A 266 -20.61 -23.63 -10.36
CA PHE A 266 -21.91 -23.59 -9.67
C PHE A 266 -22.22 -22.16 -9.23
N VAL A 267 -23.46 -21.73 -9.46
CA VAL A 267 -23.97 -20.46 -8.94
C VAL A 267 -24.78 -20.71 -7.66
N PHE A 268 -24.66 -19.79 -6.71
CA PHE A 268 -25.48 -19.73 -5.50
C PHE A 268 -25.67 -18.27 -5.06
N SER A 269 -26.65 -18.03 -4.21
CA SER A 269 -26.89 -16.70 -3.65
C SER A 269 -27.07 -16.78 -2.14
N VAL A 270 -26.40 -15.86 -1.44
CA VAL A 270 -26.51 -15.68 0.02
C VAL A 270 -27.36 -14.44 0.30
N LEU A 271 -28.39 -14.61 1.11
CA LEU A 271 -29.19 -13.56 1.69
C LEU A 271 -28.65 -13.25 3.08
N CYS A 272 -28.36 -11.98 3.35
CA CYS A 272 -28.10 -11.45 4.68
C CYS A 272 -29.26 -10.54 5.07
N GLN A 273 -30.03 -10.93 6.08
CA GLN A 273 -31.13 -10.14 6.63
C GLN A 273 -30.66 -9.37 7.85
N GLU A 274 -31.04 -8.12 7.93
CA GLU A 274 -30.68 -7.16 8.96
C GLU A 274 -31.85 -6.97 9.94
N TYR A 275 -31.58 -7.07 11.24
CA TYR A 275 -32.57 -7.01 12.29
C TYR A 275 -32.20 -5.99 13.38
N ARG A 276 -33.08 -5.04 13.64
CA ARG A 276 -32.97 -4.08 14.75
C ARG A 276 -34.11 -4.32 15.74
N ALA A 277 -33.77 -4.57 17.01
CA ALA A 277 -34.74 -4.91 18.06
C ALA A 277 -35.66 -6.08 17.67
N GLY A 278 -35.14 -7.11 17.03
CA GLY A 278 -35.87 -8.32 16.62
C GLY A 278 -36.77 -8.14 15.39
N ARG A 279 -36.82 -6.96 14.76
CA ARG A 279 -37.58 -6.72 13.54
C ARG A 279 -36.65 -6.61 12.33
N LYS A 280 -36.99 -7.30 11.26
CA LYS A 280 -36.29 -7.16 9.97
C LYS A 280 -36.42 -5.70 9.49
N ILE A 281 -35.32 -5.08 9.15
CA ILE A 281 -35.25 -3.70 8.62
C ILE A 281 -34.74 -3.63 7.21
N GLY A 282 -33.86 -4.57 6.79
CA GLY A 282 -33.32 -4.62 5.46
C GLY A 282 -32.84 -6.02 5.06
N GLU A 283 -32.41 -6.16 3.84
CA GLU A 283 -31.70 -7.34 3.37
C GLU A 283 -30.76 -6.99 2.23
N VAL A 284 -29.61 -7.64 2.23
CA VAL A 284 -28.65 -7.60 1.12
C VAL A 284 -28.45 -8.99 0.55
N ARG A 285 -28.28 -9.10 -0.76
CA ARG A 285 -28.00 -10.37 -1.44
C ARG A 285 -26.64 -10.30 -2.10
N ARG A 286 -25.88 -11.39 -1.96
CA ARG A 286 -24.65 -11.58 -2.74
C ARG A 286 -24.77 -12.88 -3.52
N GLU A 287 -24.74 -12.76 -4.83
CA GLU A 287 -24.61 -13.88 -5.75
C GLU A 287 -23.13 -14.16 -6.03
N MET A 288 -22.77 -15.44 -6.23
CA MET A 288 -21.41 -15.84 -6.57
C MET A 288 -21.42 -17.15 -7.36
N GLN A 289 -20.42 -17.31 -8.23
CA GLN A 289 -20.10 -18.57 -8.87
C GLN A 289 -18.87 -19.19 -8.17
N LEU A 290 -18.92 -20.49 -7.93
CA LEU A 290 -17.84 -21.25 -7.30
C LEU A 290 -17.40 -22.36 -8.26
N PHE A 291 -16.12 -22.39 -8.60
CA PHE A 291 -15.54 -23.41 -9.47
C PHE A 291 -15.03 -24.58 -8.65
N VAL A 292 -15.65 -25.74 -8.77
CA VAL A 292 -15.25 -26.99 -8.11
C VAL A 292 -14.40 -27.83 -9.05
N LYS A 293 -13.26 -28.33 -8.59
CA LYS A 293 -12.30 -29.07 -9.39
C LYS A 293 -11.91 -30.40 -8.73
N GLU A 294 -11.51 -31.38 -9.55
CA GLU A 294 -10.76 -32.53 -9.08
C GLU A 294 -9.30 -32.14 -8.86
N CYS A 295 -8.81 -32.32 -7.65
CA CYS A 295 -7.45 -31.98 -7.26
C CYS A 295 -6.60 -33.23 -7.11
N GLN A 296 -5.30 -33.11 -7.34
CA GLN A 296 -4.37 -34.22 -7.12
C GLN A 296 -4.24 -34.53 -5.62
N PRO A 297 -3.99 -35.81 -5.25
CA PRO A 297 -3.64 -36.17 -3.89
C PRO A 297 -2.45 -35.35 -3.37
N ASN A 298 -2.50 -34.94 -2.11
CA ASN A 298 -1.48 -34.13 -1.46
C ASN A 298 -1.03 -34.81 -0.15
N ASP A 299 0.28 -34.95 0.03
CA ASP A 299 0.91 -35.44 1.25
C ASP A 299 1.28 -34.26 2.16
N PRO A 300 1.31 -34.41 3.50
CA PRO A 300 1.74 -33.31 4.36
C PRO A 300 3.24 -33.03 4.21
N PRO A 301 3.63 -31.74 4.32
CA PRO A 301 5.04 -31.39 4.47
C PRO A 301 5.62 -32.02 5.75
N ILE A 302 6.95 -32.12 5.85
CA ILE A 302 7.63 -32.70 7.01
C ILE A 302 8.54 -31.63 7.61
N ILE A 303 8.45 -31.45 8.94
CA ILE A 303 9.33 -30.62 9.75
C ILE A 303 10.46 -31.48 10.32
N ALA A 304 11.69 -31.24 9.89
CA ALA A 304 12.87 -31.91 10.42
C ALA A 304 13.73 -30.91 11.24
N ALA A 305 13.80 -31.18 12.55
CA ALA A 305 14.61 -30.41 13.50
C ALA A 305 15.69 -31.33 14.09
N THR A 306 16.92 -30.82 14.28
CA THR A 306 18.04 -31.59 14.84
C THR A 306 18.64 -30.86 16.03
N ASN A 307 19.01 -31.56 17.07
CA ASN A 307 19.72 -30.98 18.19
C ASN A 307 21.16 -30.63 17.76
N PRO A 308 21.61 -29.37 17.80
CA PRO A 308 22.93 -28.96 17.31
C PRO A 308 24.09 -29.50 18.14
N LEU A 309 23.84 -29.89 19.38
CA LEU A 309 24.88 -30.47 20.27
C LEU A 309 25.08 -31.98 20.06
N SER A 310 24.03 -32.74 19.75
CA SER A 310 24.09 -34.17 19.57
C SER A 310 23.97 -34.66 18.12
N GLY A 311 23.51 -33.79 17.20
CA GLY A 311 23.21 -34.16 15.82
C GLY A 311 21.97 -35.04 15.64
N LEU A 312 21.26 -35.39 16.71
CA LEU A 312 20.09 -36.28 16.69
C LEU A 312 18.83 -35.51 16.23
N ALA A 313 17.98 -36.21 15.49
CA ALA A 313 16.67 -35.66 15.11
C ALA A 313 15.79 -35.48 16.35
N LEU A 314 15.11 -34.36 16.44
CA LEU A 314 14.17 -34.03 17.50
C LEU A 314 12.77 -34.54 17.15
N GLN A 315 12.13 -35.15 18.12
CA GLN A 315 10.75 -35.60 18.05
C GLN A 315 9.80 -34.66 18.78
N ASN A 316 8.50 -34.88 18.63
CA ASN A 316 7.50 -34.09 19.32
C ASN A 316 7.67 -34.15 20.85
N ASN A 317 7.71 -32.99 21.50
CA ASN A 317 8.00 -32.79 22.93
C ASN A 317 9.46 -33.03 23.38
N ASP A 318 10.40 -33.09 22.43
CA ASP A 318 11.82 -33.17 22.79
C ASP A 318 12.38 -31.85 23.30
N THR A 319 13.50 -31.91 24.00
CA THR A 319 14.22 -30.73 24.49
C THR A 319 15.37 -30.36 23.57
N LEU A 320 15.30 -29.19 22.99
CA LEU A 320 16.39 -28.53 22.27
C LEU A 320 17.24 -27.73 23.26
N SER A 321 18.50 -28.11 23.44
CA SER A 321 19.44 -27.37 24.28
C SER A 321 20.32 -26.47 23.42
N LEU A 322 20.41 -25.16 23.78
CA LEU A 322 21.15 -24.15 23.06
C LEU A 322 22.09 -23.39 24.01
N GLU A 323 23.23 -22.98 23.49
CA GLU A 323 24.09 -22.00 24.15
C GLU A 323 23.56 -20.58 23.83
N GLY A 324 23.31 -19.79 24.87
CA GLY A 324 22.92 -18.38 24.72
C GLY A 324 24.05 -17.54 24.12
N LYS A 325 23.70 -16.50 23.37
CA LYS A 325 24.64 -15.57 22.77
C LYS A 325 24.26 -14.13 23.10
N THR A 326 25.24 -13.26 23.14
CA THR A 326 25.04 -11.82 23.38
C THR A 326 24.38 -11.12 22.17
N GLY A 327 24.60 -11.68 20.95
CA GLY A 327 23.93 -11.25 19.73
C GLY A 327 22.79 -12.17 19.30
N ASN A 328 22.07 -11.77 18.25
CA ASN A 328 21.08 -12.62 17.61
C ASN A 328 21.71 -13.88 17.03
N PHE A 329 21.10 -15.02 17.28
CA PHE A 329 21.46 -16.26 16.61
C PHE A 329 20.21 -17.03 16.21
N CYS A 330 20.31 -17.88 15.21
CA CYS A 330 19.15 -18.56 14.69
C CYS A 330 19.37 -20.08 14.69
N TYR A 331 18.36 -20.79 15.12
CA TYR A 331 18.23 -22.21 14.95
C TYR A 331 17.60 -22.54 13.59
N THR A 332 18.13 -23.54 12.89
CA THR A 332 17.66 -23.90 11.55
C THR A 332 16.82 -25.16 11.59
N VAL A 333 15.64 -25.11 11.03
CA VAL A 333 14.71 -26.19 10.80
C VAL A 333 14.68 -26.50 9.31
N LYS A 334 14.65 -27.78 8.92
CA LYS A 334 14.49 -28.18 7.52
C LYS A 334 13.04 -28.55 7.24
N LEU A 335 12.55 -28.12 6.11
CA LEU A 335 11.22 -28.49 5.58
C LEU A 335 11.40 -29.28 4.31
N THR A 336 10.65 -30.38 4.18
CA THR A 336 10.56 -31.15 2.94
C THR A 336 9.11 -31.39 2.57
N ASP A 337 8.86 -31.61 1.29
CA ASP A 337 7.55 -31.97 0.75
C ASP A 337 7.74 -32.99 -0.39
N LYS A 338 6.80 -33.90 -0.56
CA LYS A 338 6.84 -34.83 -1.69
C LYS A 338 6.39 -34.23 -3.00
N GLN A 339 5.51 -33.22 -2.93
CA GLN A 339 5.00 -32.51 -4.10
C GLN A 339 6.01 -31.48 -4.58
N MET A 340 6.21 -31.44 -5.90
CA MET A 340 7.11 -30.49 -6.55
C MET A 340 6.46 -29.12 -6.74
N ASN A 341 7.29 -28.06 -6.76
CA ASN A 341 6.89 -26.68 -7.01
C ASN A 341 5.80 -26.17 -6.05
N GLN A 342 5.82 -26.68 -4.82
CA GLN A 342 4.83 -26.32 -3.79
C GLN A 342 5.39 -25.31 -2.82
N ASP A 343 4.56 -24.33 -2.46
CA ASP A 343 4.86 -23.38 -1.41
C ASP A 343 4.39 -23.96 -0.08
N VAL A 344 5.24 -23.84 0.95
CA VAL A 344 4.95 -24.30 2.32
C VAL A 344 5.02 -23.11 3.26
N ARG A 345 3.95 -22.86 3.99
CA ARG A 345 3.89 -21.84 5.02
C ARG A 345 4.37 -22.39 6.34
N PHE A 346 5.52 -21.94 6.77
CA PHE A 346 6.09 -22.29 8.06
C PHE A 346 5.74 -21.25 9.11
N ARG A 347 5.30 -21.71 10.28
CA ARG A 347 5.04 -20.86 11.43
C ARG A 347 5.69 -21.41 12.69
N ALA A 348 6.23 -20.50 13.50
CA ALA A 348 6.67 -20.79 14.85
C ALA A 348 5.84 -19.95 15.83
N PHE A 349 5.21 -20.59 16.78
CA PHE A 349 4.38 -19.93 17.79
C PHE A 349 4.98 -20.10 19.17
N PRO A 350 5.24 -19.02 19.93
CA PRO A 350 5.52 -19.10 21.35
C PRO A 350 4.27 -19.63 22.08
N PHE A 351 4.43 -20.69 22.83
CA PHE A 351 3.31 -21.41 23.45
C PHE A 351 3.31 -21.37 25.00
N SER A 352 4.36 -20.82 25.61
CA SER A 352 4.44 -20.59 27.05
C SER A 352 4.64 -19.10 27.34
N ALA A 353 4.12 -18.63 28.49
CA ALA A 353 4.13 -17.19 28.84
C ALA A 353 5.53 -16.58 28.94
N ASN A 354 6.56 -17.39 29.22
CA ASN A 354 7.96 -16.98 29.29
C ASN A 354 8.70 -17.03 27.93
N THR A 355 8.05 -17.53 26.87
CA THR A 355 8.64 -17.55 25.52
C THR A 355 8.51 -16.17 24.88
N PRO A 356 9.61 -15.54 24.45
CA PRO A 356 9.54 -14.23 23.80
C PRO A 356 8.67 -14.23 22.54
N ALA A 357 7.80 -13.22 22.41
CA ALA A 357 6.96 -13.07 21.21
C ALA A 357 7.79 -12.91 19.92
N THR A 358 9.04 -12.43 20.03
CA THR A 358 9.99 -12.28 18.91
C THR A 358 10.39 -13.61 18.25
N ILE A 359 10.13 -14.76 18.92
CA ILE A 359 10.33 -16.10 18.34
C ILE A 359 9.24 -16.43 17.32
N ALA A 360 8.10 -15.75 17.38
CA ALA A 360 7.05 -15.96 16.40
C ALA A 360 7.58 -15.73 14.97
N ARG A 361 7.37 -16.70 14.12
CA ARG A 361 7.78 -16.68 12.71
C ARG A 361 6.61 -17.07 11.83
N ASP A 362 6.43 -16.34 10.75
CA ASP A 362 5.52 -16.70 9.67
C ASP A 362 6.28 -16.44 8.36
N THR A 363 6.53 -17.47 7.59
CA THR A 363 7.28 -17.38 6.35
C THR A 363 6.78 -18.38 5.32
N LEU A 364 6.79 -17.98 4.06
CA LEU A 364 6.47 -18.83 2.93
C LEU A 364 7.79 -19.25 2.26
N VAL A 365 7.96 -20.53 2.03
CA VAL A 365 9.12 -21.12 1.35
C VAL A 365 8.65 -21.97 0.18
N ARG A 366 9.43 -22.05 -0.90
CA ARG A 366 9.11 -22.87 -2.07
C ARG A 366 10.01 -24.11 -2.12
N ILE A 367 9.40 -25.27 -2.24
CA ILE A 367 10.08 -26.54 -2.46
C ILE A 367 9.98 -26.88 -3.95
N ILE A 368 11.13 -26.92 -4.65
CA ILE A 368 11.18 -27.00 -6.11
C ILE A 368 11.09 -28.45 -6.59
N SER A 369 11.82 -29.36 -5.95
CA SER A 369 11.88 -30.78 -6.34
C SER A 369 11.46 -31.70 -5.20
N SER A 370 10.89 -32.84 -5.53
CA SER A 370 10.55 -33.87 -4.54
C SER A 370 11.80 -34.33 -3.77
N GLY A 371 11.72 -34.27 -2.43
CA GLY A 371 12.83 -34.62 -1.57
C GLY A 371 13.85 -33.53 -1.30
N ASP A 372 13.75 -32.37 -1.95
CA ASP A 372 14.52 -31.19 -1.61
C ASP A 372 14.16 -30.70 -0.20
N SER A 373 15.14 -30.13 0.50
CA SER A 373 14.94 -29.51 1.80
C SER A 373 15.21 -28.03 1.78
N VAL A 374 14.26 -27.25 2.28
CA VAL A 374 14.41 -25.81 2.49
C VAL A 374 14.69 -25.54 3.96
N SER A 375 15.71 -24.71 4.23
CA SER A 375 16.09 -24.33 5.59
C SER A 375 15.35 -23.07 6.03
N VAL A 376 14.65 -23.15 7.15
CA VAL A 376 13.99 -22.01 7.80
C VAL A 376 14.66 -21.73 9.13
N ARG A 377 14.86 -20.44 9.45
CA ARG A 377 15.53 -20.01 10.67
C ARG A 377 14.54 -19.49 11.70
N ILE A 378 14.67 -19.98 12.92
CA ILE A 378 14.01 -19.45 14.11
C ILE A 378 15.05 -18.68 14.89
N CYS A 379 14.93 -17.38 14.99
CA CYS A 379 15.95 -16.53 15.59
C CYS A 379 15.67 -16.31 17.07
N ILE A 380 16.67 -16.62 17.88
CA ILE A 380 16.66 -16.45 19.32
C ILE A 380 17.14 -15.03 19.62
N PRO A 381 16.44 -14.27 20.47
CA PRO A 381 16.86 -12.91 20.80
C PRO A 381 18.20 -12.90 21.55
N PRO A 382 18.91 -11.77 21.49
CA PRO A 382 20.15 -11.61 22.25
C PRO A 382 19.90 -11.82 23.73
N CYS A 383 20.90 -12.36 24.42
CA CYS A 383 20.86 -12.57 25.87
C CYS A 383 19.75 -13.51 26.36
N ALA A 384 19.15 -14.26 25.49
CA ALA A 384 18.17 -15.24 25.91
C ALA A 384 18.77 -16.28 26.85
N SER A 385 18.07 -16.54 27.93
CA SER A 385 18.41 -17.59 28.91
C SER A 385 17.13 -18.14 29.52
N THR A 386 17.16 -19.46 29.79
CA THR A 386 16.10 -20.14 30.53
C THR A 386 16.61 -20.65 31.89
N GLU A 387 17.81 -20.26 32.33
CA GLU A 387 18.36 -20.66 33.63
C GLU A 387 17.46 -20.14 34.76
N GLY A 388 17.08 -21.02 35.66
CA GLY A 388 16.15 -20.72 36.75
C GLY A 388 14.67 -20.58 36.34
N LEU A 389 14.36 -20.80 35.07
CA LEU A 389 13.00 -20.69 34.48
C LEU A 389 12.59 -22.04 33.82
N SER A 390 11.30 -22.17 33.56
CA SER A 390 10.81 -23.30 32.74
C SER A 390 11.32 -23.14 31.30
N PRO A 391 11.62 -24.24 30.59
CA PRO A 391 11.98 -24.22 29.18
C PRO A 391 10.92 -23.47 28.34
N TRP A 392 11.35 -22.80 27.31
CA TRP A 392 10.40 -22.23 26.35
C TRP A 392 9.67 -23.35 25.60
N ARG A 393 8.42 -23.14 25.32
CA ARG A 393 7.61 -24.10 24.57
C ARG A 393 7.22 -23.47 23.24
N ILE A 394 7.66 -24.08 22.13
CA ILE A 394 7.46 -23.55 20.77
C ILE A 394 6.70 -24.59 19.96
N LEU A 395 5.57 -24.20 19.38
CA LEU A 395 4.86 -24.97 18.37
C LEU A 395 5.35 -24.56 16.99
N LEU A 396 5.91 -25.47 16.24
CA LEU A 396 6.26 -25.34 14.84
C LEU A 396 5.15 -25.97 14.00
N THR A 397 4.69 -25.28 12.97
CA THR A 397 3.76 -25.82 11.99
C THR A 397 4.27 -25.55 10.57
N ALA A 398 4.14 -26.52 9.71
CA ALA A 398 4.35 -26.38 8.27
C ALA A 398 3.05 -26.75 7.57
N THR A 399 2.51 -25.85 6.78
CA THR A 399 1.28 -26.07 6.00
C THR A 399 1.61 -25.80 4.56
N ASP A 400 1.42 -26.77 3.70
CA ASP A 400 1.55 -26.56 2.28
C ASP A 400 0.43 -25.62 1.76
N GLN A 401 0.65 -25.08 0.59
CA GLN A 401 -0.29 -24.15 -0.05
C GLN A 401 -1.04 -24.82 -1.21
N ALA A 402 -1.27 -26.14 -1.11
CA ALA A 402 -2.08 -26.84 -2.09
C ALA A 402 -3.50 -26.26 -2.13
N CYS A 403 -3.98 -25.99 -3.33
CA CYS A 403 -5.31 -25.44 -3.47
C CYS A 403 -6.38 -26.46 -3.12
N GLY A 404 -7.27 -26.11 -2.21
CA GLY A 404 -8.44 -26.88 -1.82
C GLY A 404 -8.15 -28.13 -0.98
N ASN A 405 -6.88 -28.53 -0.82
CA ASN A 405 -6.47 -29.68 0.02
C ASN A 405 -5.10 -29.42 0.68
N PRO A 406 -4.93 -28.32 1.42
CA PRO A 406 -3.69 -28.08 2.15
C PRO A 406 -3.50 -29.11 3.26
N GLN A 407 -2.28 -29.63 3.38
CA GLN A 407 -1.88 -30.56 4.44
C GLN A 407 -0.90 -29.87 5.39
N ALA A 408 -0.80 -30.36 6.61
CA ALA A 408 0.06 -29.76 7.63
C ALA A 408 0.77 -30.81 8.50
N ASP A 409 1.98 -30.43 8.91
CA ASP A 409 2.74 -31.10 9.96
C ASP A 409 3.00 -30.17 11.15
N SER A 410 3.22 -30.71 12.33
CA SER A 410 3.49 -29.92 13.53
C SER A 410 4.47 -30.58 14.48
N LEU A 411 5.31 -29.76 15.13
CA LEU A 411 6.33 -30.22 16.08
C LEU A 411 6.37 -29.27 17.29
N ILE A 412 6.20 -29.81 18.49
CA ILE A 412 6.36 -29.07 19.75
C ILE A 412 7.76 -29.31 20.28
N LEU A 413 8.51 -28.24 20.55
CA LEU A 413 9.85 -28.32 21.15
C LEU A 413 9.88 -27.57 22.49
N TYR A 414 10.63 -28.15 23.45
CA TYR A 414 11.03 -27.50 24.70
C TYR A 414 12.44 -26.93 24.51
N VAL A 415 12.63 -25.62 24.58
CA VAL A 415 13.93 -25.00 24.35
C VAL A 415 14.57 -24.58 25.67
N LYS A 416 15.74 -25.11 25.99
CA LYS A 416 16.60 -24.69 27.10
C LYS A 416 17.77 -23.90 26.57
N ILE A 417 18.04 -22.74 27.16
CA ILE A 417 19.11 -21.84 26.75
C ILE A 417 19.97 -21.50 27.96
N LYS A 418 21.27 -21.84 27.87
CA LYS A 418 22.26 -21.43 28.86
C LYS A 418 22.59 -19.96 28.75
N LYS A 419 22.82 -19.30 29.87
CA LYS A 419 23.18 -17.85 29.88
C LYS A 419 24.52 -17.62 29.16
N PRO A 420 24.65 -16.59 28.30
CA PRO A 420 25.91 -16.26 27.64
C PRO A 420 26.90 -15.64 28.62
N GLU A 421 28.19 -15.93 28.43
CA GLU A 421 29.28 -15.26 29.13
C GLU A 421 29.62 -13.93 28.47
N THR A 422 29.89 -12.88 29.25
CA THR A 422 30.15 -11.51 28.75
C THR A 422 31.56 -11.03 29.05
N LEU A 423 32.19 -10.31 28.13
CA LEU A 423 33.54 -9.75 28.28
C LEU A 423 33.49 -8.26 28.73
N PRO A 424 34.54 -7.70 29.37
CA PRO A 424 34.61 -6.31 29.68
C PRO A 424 34.83 -5.44 28.41
N PRO A 425 34.39 -4.15 28.40
CA PRO A 425 34.70 -3.24 27.31
C PRO A 425 36.16 -2.77 27.37
N ALA A 426 36.68 -2.25 26.26
CA ALA A 426 37.99 -1.62 26.19
C ALA A 426 37.88 -0.17 25.73
N PHE A 427 38.56 0.72 26.43
CA PHE A 427 38.67 2.15 26.11
C PHE A 427 39.93 2.44 25.29
N ILE A 428 39.80 3.18 24.18
CA ILE A 428 40.89 3.59 23.34
C ILE A 428 40.85 5.12 23.22
N ALA A 429 41.94 5.79 23.63
CA ALA A 429 42.12 7.20 23.32
C ALA A 429 42.72 7.33 21.92
N LYS A 430 42.01 7.97 21.00
CA LYS A 430 42.48 8.15 19.59
C LYS A 430 43.61 9.18 19.48
N ASP A 431 43.51 10.23 20.27
CA ASP A 431 44.39 11.35 20.25
C ASP A 431 45.05 11.49 21.62
N PHE A 432 46.27 12.00 21.66
CA PHE A 432 47.01 12.26 22.90
C PHE A 432 47.22 11.00 23.77
N PRO A 433 48.21 10.18 23.45
CA PRO A 433 48.55 8.97 24.23
C PRO A 433 49.04 9.33 25.66
N GLU A 434 49.49 10.57 25.87
CA GLU A 434 49.94 11.07 27.16
C GLU A 434 48.79 11.44 28.10
N ASP A 435 48.94 11.23 29.40
CA ASP A 435 47.94 11.56 30.40
C ASP A 435 47.78 13.06 30.65
N THR A 436 48.71 13.90 30.12
CA THR A 436 48.76 15.37 30.30
C THR A 436 48.77 16.12 28.97
N ILE A 437 47.82 17.05 28.75
CA ILE A 437 47.60 17.78 27.52
C ILE A 437 47.68 19.31 27.77
N ARG A 438 48.30 20.04 26.84
CA ARG A 438 48.36 21.53 26.83
C ARG A 438 47.47 22.08 25.72
N ILE A 439 46.62 23.05 25.99
CA ILE A 439 45.57 23.59 25.11
C ILE A 439 45.72 25.11 24.99
N ASN A 440 45.75 25.67 23.76
CA ASN A 440 45.78 27.11 23.53
C ASN A 440 44.40 27.73 23.60
N GLN A 441 44.25 28.87 24.26
CA GLN A 441 43.04 29.69 24.21
C GLN A 441 42.88 30.22 22.79
N THR A 442 41.71 30.24 22.19
CA THR A 442 41.38 30.64 20.83
C THR A 442 41.39 29.52 19.78
N GLU A 443 42.12 28.45 20.00
CA GLU A 443 42.01 27.30 19.14
C GLU A 443 40.93 26.37 19.69
N PRO A 444 39.97 25.94 18.85
CA PRO A 444 39.03 24.91 19.27
C PRO A 444 39.82 23.65 19.61
N PHE A 445 39.55 23.11 20.80
CA PHE A 445 40.20 21.87 21.22
C PHE A 445 39.26 20.70 21.14
N GLN A 446 39.71 19.62 20.54
CA GLN A 446 38.95 18.35 20.48
C GLN A 446 39.86 17.18 20.81
N MET A 447 39.27 16.13 21.44
CA MET A 447 39.94 14.88 21.75
C MET A 447 38.96 13.72 21.62
N GLY A 448 39.30 12.75 20.80
CA GLY A 448 38.48 11.59 20.51
C GLY A 448 38.65 10.44 21.50
N PHE A 449 37.59 9.81 21.90
CA PHE A 449 37.54 8.58 22.69
C PHE A 449 36.77 7.53 21.91
N GLU A 450 37.28 6.33 21.90
CA GLU A 450 36.61 5.18 21.31
C GLU A 450 36.45 4.08 22.36
N GLY A 451 35.24 3.66 22.57
CA GLY A 451 34.91 2.48 23.37
C GLY A 451 34.53 1.32 22.46
N GLN A 452 35.12 0.17 22.64
CA GLN A 452 34.79 -1.02 21.87
C GLN A 452 34.63 -2.26 22.72
N GLN A 453 33.83 -3.20 22.20
CA GLN A 453 33.67 -4.54 22.75
C GLN A 453 33.36 -5.49 21.60
N THR A 454 33.92 -6.69 21.64
CA THR A 454 33.74 -7.71 20.60
C THR A 454 32.32 -8.26 20.54
N GLU A 455 31.56 -8.13 21.62
CA GLU A 455 30.15 -8.45 21.68
C GLU A 455 29.32 -7.23 21.27
N ASN A 456 28.11 -7.48 20.73
CA ASN A 456 27.21 -6.42 20.34
C ASN A 456 26.55 -5.76 21.58
N ALA A 457 27.39 -5.20 22.44
CA ALA A 457 27.04 -4.62 23.72
C ALA A 457 26.50 -3.19 23.59
N ASN A 458 25.58 -2.80 24.44
CA ASN A 458 25.24 -1.40 24.62
C ASN A 458 26.38 -0.72 25.41
N LEU A 459 27.17 0.09 24.74
CA LEU A 459 28.22 0.89 25.29
C LEU A 459 27.73 2.30 25.63
N ASN A 460 28.20 2.84 26.74
CA ASN A 460 27.93 4.21 27.13
C ASN A 460 29.21 4.84 27.67
N ILE A 461 29.62 5.96 27.07
CA ILE A 461 30.68 6.82 27.58
C ILE A 461 30.04 7.97 28.38
N SER A 462 30.49 8.17 29.58
CA SER A 462 30.15 9.30 30.39
C SER A 462 31.41 9.90 31.01
N SER A 463 31.45 11.25 31.12
CA SER A 463 32.65 11.93 31.56
C SER A 463 32.36 12.98 32.61
N LEU A 464 33.34 13.22 33.46
CA LEU A 464 33.32 14.23 34.52
C LEU A 464 34.61 15.10 34.42
N LEU A 465 34.45 16.41 34.52
CA LEU A 465 35.53 17.37 34.56
C LEU A 465 35.64 17.97 35.95
N THR A 466 36.81 17.88 36.55
CA THR A 466 37.10 18.46 37.86
C THR A 466 38.35 19.34 37.80
N ASP A 467 38.46 20.28 38.72
CA ASP A 467 39.72 21.03 38.96
C ASP A 467 40.75 20.19 39.74
N SER A 468 41.91 20.75 40.05
CA SER A 468 42.97 20.07 40.78
C SER A 468 42.62 19.77 42.24
N LEU A 469 41.58 20.41 42.80
CA LEU A 469 41.04 20.18 44.15
C LEU A 469 39.90 19.14 44.13
N GLY A 470 39.54 18.60 42.97
CA GLY A 470 38.46 17.62 42.80
C GLY A 470 37.06 18.23 42.78
N GLN A 471 36.93 19.56 42.64
CA GLN A 471 35.63 20.23 42.51
C GLN A 471 35.13 20.16 41.09
N ASN A 472 33.82 19.96 40.91
CA ASN A 472 33.21 19.91 39.57
C ASN A 472 33.32 21.24 38.83
N VAL A 473 33.87 21.22 37.63
CA VAL A 473 33.88 22.37 36.71
C VAL A 473 32.57 22.37 35.93
N PRO A 474 31.79 23.49 35.95
CA PRO A 474 30.52 23.54 35.20
C PRO A 474 30.78 23.62 33.71
N ALA A 475 30.95 22.46 33.05
CA ALA A 475 31.36 22.33 31.67
C ALA A 475 30.45 23.11 30.73
N GLN A 476 29.13 22.91 30.82
CA GLN A 476 28.15 23.53 29.91
C GLN A 476 28.13 25.09 30.05
N ALA A 477 28.30 25.61 31.22
CA ALA A 477 28.36 27.07 31.46
C ALA A 477 29.62 27.69 30.84
N ASN A 478 30.69 26.90 30.64
CA ASN A 478 31.96 27.31 30.04
C ASN A 478 32.12 26.87 28.57
N GLY A 479 31.03 26.44 27.90
CA GLY A 479 31.06 26.01 26.51
C GLY A 479 31.78 24.68 26.26
N ILE A 480 32.04 23.89 27.31
CA ILE A 480 32.73 22.61 27.24
C ILE A 480 31.72 21.49 26.95
N VAL A 481 31.95 20.71 25.93
CA VAL A 481 31.22 19.48 25.66
C VAL A 481 32.00 18.29 26.18
N LEU A 482 31.48 17.64 27.21
CA LEU A 482 32.11 16.44 27.77
C LEU A 482 31.85 15.24 26.89
N PRO A 483 32.81 14.30 26.77
CA PRO A 483 32.63 13.05 26.05
C PRO A 483 31.43 12.30 26.63
N GLN A 484 30.40 12.20 25.81
CA GLN A 484 29.18 11.46 26.15
C GLN A 484 28.63 10.82 24.89
N SER A 485 28.44 9.52 24.90
CA SER A 485 27.97 8.79 23.72
C SER A 485 27.43 7.43 24.13
N SER A 486 26.59 6.88 23.26
CA SER A 486 26.11 5.50 23.38
C SER A 486 26.10 4.82 22.01
N GLY A 487 26.37 3.53 21.97
CA GLY A 487 26.40 2.75 20.73
C GLY A 487 26.40 1.25 21.00
N GLN A 488 26.31 0.46 19.95
CA GLN A 488 26.38 -1.01 20.03
C GLN A 488 27.72 -1.53 19.51
N GLY A 489 28.43 -2.30 20.30
CA GLY A 489 29.73 -2.90 19.98
C GLY A 489 30.87 -1.89 19.87
N LYS A 490 30.60 -0.72 19.38
CA LYS A 490 31.51 0.41 19.27
C LYS A 490 30.78 1.72 19.59
N THR A 491 31.46 2.62 20.27
CA THR A 491 30.96 3.98 20.51
C THR A 491 32.10 4.98 20.48
N GLU A 492 31.85 6.16 19.95
CA GLU A 492 32.82 7.24 19.86
C GLU A 492 32.27 8.47 20.55
N ALA A 493 33.10 9.16 21.31
CA ALA A 493 32.75 10.39 21.97
C ALA A 493 33.90 11.38 21.83
N THR A 494 33.56 12.64 21.75
CA THR A 494 34.59 13.70 21.63
C THR A 494 34.43 14.66 22.79
N PHE A 495 35.55 14.92 23.49
CA PHE A 495 35.69 16.12 24.28
C PHE A 495 35.85 17.29 23.31
N SER A 496 35.05 18.31 23.48
CA SER A 496 35.12 19.48 22.61
C SER A 496 35.03 20.76 23.47
N TRP A 497 35.94 21.62 23.22
CA TRP A 497 35.95 22.98 23.79
C TRP A 497 36.12 23.98 22.63
N PRO A 498 35.03 24.31 21.93
CA PRO A 498 35.09 25.11 20.71
C PRO A 498 35.55 26.54 20.95
N GLU A 499 35.33 27.05 22.17
CA GLU A 499 35.72 28.40 22.54
C GLU A 499 36.21 28.41 23.97
N ILE A 500 37.51 28.55 24.15
CA ILE A 500 38.10 28.58 25.47
C ILE A 500 38.00 30.02 26.01
N CYS A 501 36.82 30.38 26.50
CA CYS A 501 36.53 31.71 27.05
C CYS A 501 36.75 31.80 28.55
N PHE A 502 37.01 30.67 29.18
CA PHE A 502 37.16 30.54 30.62
C PHE A 502 38.58 30.00 30.97
N LEU A 503 39.22 30.61 31.92
CA LEU A 503 40.51 30.16 32.50
C LEU A 503 40.24 29.78 33.96
N PRO A 504 40.25 28.51 34.32
CA PRO A 504 40.02 28.09 35.70
C PRO A 504 41.20 28.50 36.60
N GLU A 505 40.92 29.00 37.80
CA GLU A 505 41.93 29.39 38.78
C GLU A 505 42.72 28.19 39.29
N ASN A 506 42.09 27.03 39.38
CA ASN A 506 42.70 25.79 39.88
C ASN A 506 43.08 24.86 38.75
N GLN A 507 44.11 25.16 38.01
CA GLN A 507 44.72 24.28 36.98
C GLN A 507 45.68 23.27 37.60
N PRO A 508 45.82 22.06 37.02
CA PRO A 508 45.18 21.52 35.81
C PRO A 508 43.77 21.04 36.03
N LEU A 509 42.99 20.96 34.93
CA LEU A 509 41.68 20.29 34.90
C LEU A 509 41.87 18.78 34.70
N LYS A 510 41.07 17.96 35.41
CA LYS A 510 41.05 16.49 35.33
C LYS A 510 39.79 16.03 34.64
N LEU A 511 39.93 15.47 33.43
CA LEU A 511 38.85 14.78 32.74
C LEU A 511 38.90 13.26 33.05
N THR A 512 37.83 12.76 33.66
CA THR A 512 37.65 11.31 33.90
C THR A 512 36.54 10.81 33.03
N SER A 513 36.84 9.90 32.07
CA SER A 513 35.86 9.27 31.20
C SER A 513 35.68 7.79 31.54
N ILE A 514 34.43 7.37 31.73
CA ILE A 514 34.05 6.01 32.10
C ILE A 514 33.26 5.41 30.95
N LEU A 515 33.77 4.30 30.42
CA LEU A 515 33.08 3.45 29.46
C LEU A 515 32.31 2.36 30.22
N ARG A 516 31.00 2.35 30.07
CA ARG A 516 30.13 1.29 30.62
C ARG A 516 29.62 0.42 29.48
N SER A 517 29.70 -0.87 29.67
CA SER A 517 29.11 -1.87 28.79
C SER A 517 27.99 -2.57 29.51
N THR A 518 26.82 -2.58 28.91
CA THR A 518 25.71 -3.37 29.41
C THR A 518 25.35 -4.44 28.38
N VAL A 519 25.60 -5.68 28.74
CA VAL A 519 25.30 -6.87 27.94
C VAL A 519 24.51 -7.82 28.79
N CYS A 520 23.39 -8.31 28.30
CA CYS A 520 22.58 -9.30 29.00
C CYS A 520 22.22 -8.91 30.46
N ASN A 521 21.93 -7.63 30.71
CA ASN A 521 21.67 -7.03 32.03
C ASN A 521 22.88 -7.08 32.99
N GLU A 522 24.07 -7.37 32.50
CA GLU A 522 25.33 -7.21 33.25
C GLU A 522 26.04 -5.95 32.80
N THR A 523 26.48 -5.16 33.78
CA THR A 523 27.25 -3.93 33.51
C THR A 523 28.71 -4.13 33.90
N LYS A 524 29.61 -3.88 32.93
CA LYS A 524 31.07 -3.86 33.13
C LYS A 524 31.63 -2.50 32.72
N THR A 525 32.74 -2.08 33.28
CA THR A 525 33.30 -0.72 33.09
C THR A 525 34.79 -0.76 32.81
N ASP A 526 35.24 0.23 32.06
CA ASP A 526 36.64 0.66 31.92
C ASP A 526 36.77 2.17 32.05
N THR A 527 37.94 2.72 32.45
CA THR A 527 38.09 4.13 32.80
C THR A 527 39.40 4.73 32.30
N ILE A 528 39.31 5.92 31.72
CA ILE A 528 40.46 6.71 31.28
C ILE A 528 40.49 8.09 31.95
N VAL A 529 41.69 8.59 32.32
CA VAL A 529 41.88 9.91 32.94
C VAL A 529 42.84 10.75 32.11
N ARG A 530 42.54 12.06 31.94
CA ARG A 530 43.38 13.05 31.22
C ARG A 530 43.48 14.35 32.02
N TRP A 531 44.67 14.91 32.11
CA TRP A 531 44.93 16.21 32.74
C TRP A 531 45.15 17.28 31.71
N MET A 532 44.53 18.47 31.83
CA MET A 532 44.52 19.54 30.82
C MET A 532 44.98 20.90 31.37
N PHE A 533 45.89 21.58 30.67
CA PHE A 533 46.42 22.92 31.00
C PHE A 533 46.15 23.91 29.86
N ILE A 534 45.64 25.13 30.13
CA ILE A 534 45.10 26.09 29.15
C ILE A 534 45.95 27.35 28.96
N GLN A 535 46.17 27.84 27.74
CA GLN A 535 47.05 29.01 27.35
C GLN A 535 46.32 30.07 26.46
N PRO A 536 46.30 31.41 26.66
CA PRO A 536 45.34 32.45 26.09
C PRO A 536 45.57 33.22 24.73
N LYS A 537 44.60 33.63 23.88
CA LYS A 537 44.61 34.37 22.55
C LYS A 537 43.39 35.08 21.85
N SER A 538 43.20 35.66 20.55
CA SER A 538 41.97 36.36 19.83
C SER A 538 41.65 36.35 18.26
N LEU A 539 40.42 36.71 17.61
CA LEU A 539 39.65 36.31 16.33
C LEU A 539 38.98 37.28 15.25
N ARG A 540 38.62 36.84 13.87
CA ARG A 540 37.81 37.51 12.75
C ARG A 540 37.10 36.59 11.68
N VAL A 541 35.94 37.00 10.95
CA VAL A 541 35.05 36.20 9.98
C VAL A 541 34.69 36.90 8.63
N ASN A 542 34.39 36.17 7.47
CA ASN A 542 34.02 36.67 6.11
C ASN A 542 33.16 35.68 5.25
N ILE A 543 32.41 36.18 4.18
CA ILE A 543 31.67 35.38 3.18
C ILE A 543 31.90 35.85 1.73
N LEU A 544 32.00 34.94 0.74
CA LEU A 544 32.17 35.16 -0.69
C LEU A 544 31.18 34.31 -1.52
N SER A 545 30.71 34.83 -2.68
CA SER A 545 29.81 34.14 -3.61
C SER A 545 30.44 34.11 -5.04
N SER A 546 30.23 33.00 -5.77
CA SER A 546 30.67 32.88 -7.18
C SER A 546 29.65 33.44 -8.18
N ALA A 547 28.44 33.79 -7.69
CA ALA A 547 27.46 34.51 -8.50
C ALA A 547 27.80 36.00 -8.54
N ASN A 548 28.44 36.42 -9.59
CA ASN A 548 28.83 37.83 -9.87
C ASN A 548 29.50 38.54 -8.66
N PRO A 549 30.82 38.56 -8.57
CA PRO A 549 31.56 39.14 -7.43
C PRO A 549 31.38 40.66 -7.25
N ASP A 550 30.80 41.36 -8.24
CA ASP A 550 30.48 42.79 -8.22
C ASP A 550 29.01 43.08 -7.90
N ALA A 551 28.19 42.05 -7.63
CA ALA A 551 26.76 42.18 -7.33
C ALA A 551 26.56 42.85 -5.97
N GLY A 552 25.75 43.91 -5.95
CA GLY A 552 25.31 44.59 -4.73
C GLY A 552 24.35 43.71 -3.88
N PRO A 553 24.06 44.11 -2.65
CA PRO A 553 23.28 43.29 -1.71
C PRO A 553 21.82 42.99 -2.10
N GLU A 554 21.34 43.38 -3.28
CA GLU A 554 19.94 43.22 -3.76
C GLU A 554 19.79 43.00 -5.28
N ASP A 555 20.59 42.16 -5.93
CA ASP A 555 20.46 41.89 -7.37
C ASP A 555 19.20 41.02 -7.68
N ILE A 556 18.45 41.46 -8.72
CA ILE A 556 17.23 40.77 -9.22
C ILE A 556 17.59 39.84 -10.38
N ILE A 557 17.28 38.57 -10.24
CA ILE A 557 17.51 37.51 -11.25
C ILE A 557 16.18 37.06 -11.85
N PRO A 558 15.85 37.35 -13.15
CA PRO A 558 14.61 36.93 -13.80
C PRO A 558 14.67 35.48 -14.28
N LEU A 559 13.59 34.70 -14.10
CA LEU A 559 13.40 33.33 -14.58
C LEU A 559 12.00 33.11 -15.16
N SER A 560 11.91 32.59 -16.39
CA SER A 560 10.62 32.30 -17.05
C SER A 560 9.97 31.01 -16.54
N ILE A 561 8.59 30.99 -16.40
CA ILE A 561 7.78 29.83 -16.11
C ILE A 561 6.76 29.67 -17.27
N PRO A 562 6.54 28.50 -17.88
CA PRO A 562 6.91 27.16 -17.43
C PRO A 562 7.94 26.48 -18.36
N GLU A 563 9.19 26.62 -18.12
CA GLU A 563 10.20 25.72 -18.70
C GLU A 563 10.75 24.83 -17.59
N PRO A 564 10.26 23.57 -17.45
CA PRO A 564 10.83 22.64 -16.48
C PRO A 564 12.32 22.42 -16.73
N GLY A 565 13.12 22.63 -15.67
CA GLY A 565 14.57 22.45 -15.75
C GLY A 565 15.40 23.72 -15.95
N LEU A 566 14.77 24.89 -16.12
CA LEU A 566 15.52 26.14 -16.04
C LEU A 566 15.96 26.40 -14.59
N GLY A 567 17.23 26.69 -14.35
CA GLY A 567 17.77 26.75 -13.00
C GLY A 567 18.87 27.76 -12.79
N LEU A 568 19.15 28.04 -11.53
CA LEU A 568 20.32 28.77 -11.04
C LEU A 568 21.31 27.80 -10.40
N ASP A 569 22.59 27.99 -10.65
CA ASP A 569 23.68 27.18 -10.06
C ASP A 569 24.88 28.07 -9.77
N PHE A 570 25.27 28.22 -8.51
CA PHE A 570 26.47 28.92 -8.08
C PHE A 570 26.93 28.48 -6.69
N GLU A 571 28.17 28.81 -6.33
CA GLU A 571 28.78 28.38 -5.08
C GLU A 571 28.99 29.55 -4.10
N LEU A 572 28.86 29.25 -2.82
CA LEU A 572 29.06 30.18 -1.68
C LEU A 572 30.13 29.65 -0.75
N THR A 573 31.00 30.53 -0.28
CA THR A 573 32.13 30.20 0.61
C THR A 573 32.20 31.13 1.80
N GLY A 574 32.10 30.57 3.00
CA GLY A 574 32.27 31.27 4.29
C GLY A 574 33.63 30.94 4.91
N SER A 575 34.31 31.91 5.57
CA SER A 575 35.61 31.70 6.19
C SER A 575 35.85 32.47 7.49
N VAL A 576 36.82 32.03 8.32
CA VAL A 576 37.22 32.67 9.58
C VAL A 576 38.73 32.69 9.74
N SER A 577 39.27 33.70 10.43
CA SER A 577 40.73 33.97 10.53
C SER A 577 41.52 32.96 11.36
N GLU A 578 40.89 32.16 12.17
CA GLU A 578 41.50 31.15 13.02
C GLU A 578 40.95 29.76 12.70
N ASP A 579 41.56 28.67 13.20
CA ASP A 579 41.07 27.31 12.99
C ASP A 579 39.79 27.06 13.82
N ARG A 580 38.66 27.58 13.31
CA ARG A 580 37.34 27.55 13.97
C ARG A 580 36.22 27.12 13.07
N PRO A 581 35.13 26.61 13.63
CA PRO A 581 33.97 26.33 12.83
C PRO A 581 33.34 27.60 12.26
N VAL A 582 33.06 27.57 10.97
CA VAL A 582 32.25 28.56 10.27
C VAL A 582 31.04 27.85 9.69
N ARG A 583 29.85 28.43 9.84
CA ARG A 583 28.58 27.89 9.34
C ARG A 583 28.07 28.74 8.21
N LEU A 584 27.63 28.08 7.14
CA LEU A 584 26.99 28.69 5.99
C LEU A 584 25.53 28.19 5.91
N TYR A 585 24.56 29.11 5.82
CA TYR A 585 23.14 28.77 5.73
C TYR A 585 22.34 29.83 4.99
N ALA A 586 21.11 29.48 4.59
CA ALA A 586 20.22 30.38 3.86
C ALA A 586 18.97 30.69 4.69
N THR A 587 18.39 31.88 4.44
CA THR A 587 17.11 32.32 4.99
C THR A 587 16.29 33.06 3.92
N GLY A 588 14.96 33.07 4.04
CA GLY A 588 14.09 33.82 3.14
C GLY A 588 12.97 32.96 2.52
N PRO A 589 11.99 33.62 1.89
CA PRO A 589 10.81 32.94 1.34
C PRO A 589 11.09 31.98 0.19
N LEU A 590 12.22 32.12 -0.53
CA LEU A 590 12.62 31.21 -1.61
C LEU A 590 12.78 29.74 -1.14
N LEU A 591 13.15 29.54 0.13
CA LEU A 591 13.36 28.19 0.69
C LEU A 591 12.09 27.34 0.72
N ASN A 592 10.92 27.96 0.69
CA ASN A 592 9.62 27.27 0.73
C ASN A 592 9.13 26.79 -0.63
N LEU A 593 9.85 27.11 -1.71
CA LEU A 593 9.49 26.67 -3.06
C LEU A 593 10.10 25.31 -3.39
N GLU A 594 9.31 24.47 -4.04
CA GLU A 594 9.78 23.21 -4.62
C GLU A 594 10.87 23.50 -5.67
N GLY A 595 11.97 22.78 -5.64
CA GLY A 595 13.13 23.02 -6.50
C GLY A 595 14.27 23.77 -5.84
N PHE A 596 14.09 24.33 -4.63
CA PHE A 596 15.15 24.92 -3.84
C PHE A 596 16.11 23.85 -3.30
N GLN A 597 17.39 24.01 -3.58
CA GLN A 597 18.44 23.13 -3.09
C GLN A 597 19.63 23.98 -2.63
N PHE A 598 19.83 24.02 -1.34
CA PHE A 598 21.02 24.57 -0.72
C PHE A 598 21.34 23.76 0.53
N PRO A 599 22.28 22.84 0.46
CA PRO A 599 22.68 22.02 1.61
C PRO A 599 23.18 22.86 2.78
N GLY A 600 23.74 24.05 2.47
CA GLY A 600 24.52 24.79 3.43
C GLY A 600 25.69 23.97 3.94
N GLY A 601 26.13 24.22 5.16
CA GLY A 601 27.18 23.42 5.77
C GLY A 601 27.85 24.11 6.92
N ALA A 602 28.72 23.38 7.59
CA ALA A 602 29.64 23.93 8.56
C ALA A 602 30.94 23.15 8.48
N ASP A 603 32.07 23.88 8.47
CA ASP A 603 33.40 23.30 8.46
C ASP A 603 34.38 24.20 9.19
N PHE A 604 35.58 23.69 9.44
CA PHE A 604 36.65 24.47 10.08
C PHE A 604 37.31 25.41 9.10
N LYS A 605 37.49 26.67 9.53
CA LYS A 605 38.21 27.72 8.79
C LYS A 605 37.52 28.20 7.52
N GLN A 606 36.94 27.28 6.72
CA GLN A 606 36.27 27.62 5.48
C GLN A 606 35.25 26.54 5.11
N VAL A 607 34.06 26.96 4.64
CA VAL A 607 32.99 26.07 4.16
C VAL A 607 32.47 26.58 2.83
N SER A 608 32.30 25.67 1.85
CA SER A 608 31.68 25.97 0.55
C SER A 608 30.45 25.11 0.35
N SER A 609 29.43 25.67 -0.30
CA SER A 609 28.16 24.96 -0.59
C SER A 609 27.56 25.45 -1.89
N PRO A 610 27.16 24.51 -2.80
CA PRO A 610 26.45 24.85 -4.02
C PRO A 610 25.01 25.23 -3.72
N PHE A 611 24.56 26.30 -4.35
CA PHE A 611 23.14 26.64 -4.43
C PHE A 611 22.61 26.23 -5.79
N ARG A 612 21.45 25.54 -5.80
CA ARG A 612 20.69 25.20 -7.00
C ARG A 612 19.23 25.52 -6.80
N PHE A 613 18.61 26.01 -7.84
CA PHE A 613 17.17 26.14 -7.93
C PHE A 613 16.69 25.72 -9.31
N THR A 614 15.67 24.86 -9.37
CA THR A 614 15.05 24.43 -10.63
C THR A 614 13.56 24.72 -10.60
N THR A 615 13.04 25.33 -11.65
CA THR A 615 11.59 25.58 -11.79
C THR A 615 10.85 24.29 -12.15
N ASN A 616 9.61 24.15 -11.68
CA ASN A 616 8.66 23.14 -12.09
C ASN A 616 7.26 23.76 -12.34
N CYS A 617 6.32 22.92 -12.73
CA CYS A 617 4.95 23.35 -13.05
C CYS A 617 4.18 23.99 -11.89
N ASN A 618 4.63 23.83 -10.65
CA ASN A 618 4.00 24.38 -9.46
C ASN A 618 4.72 25.62 -8.91
N THR A 619 5.80 26.07 -9.55
CA THR A 619 6.55 27.26 -9.11
C THR A 619 5.69 28.51 -9.32
N PRO A 620 5.27 29.21 -8.26
CA PRO A 620 4.40 30.39 -8.39
C PRO A 620 5.20 31.61 -8.87
N ALA A 621 4.60 32.43 -9.73
CA ALA A 621 5.18 33.70 -10.18
C ALA A 621 5.32 34.69 -9.01
N GLY A 622 6.38 35.52 -9.03
CA GLY A 622 6.62 36.54 -8.02
C GLY A 622 8.08 36.77 -7.67
N PHE A 623 8.33 37.67 -6.73
CA PHE A 623 9.66 38.01 -6.23
C PHE A 623 9.99 37.27 -4.94
N TYR A 624 11.07 36.51 -4.94
CA TYR A 624 11.50 35.71 -3.79
C TYR A 624 12.91 36.04 -3.37
N ARG A 625 13.08 36.49 -2.14
CA ARG A 625 14.40 36.82 -1.56
C ARG A 625 15.01 35.57 -0.92
N VAL A 626 16.33 35.43 -1.07
CA VAL A 626 17.17 34.51 -0.32
C VAL A 626 18.40 35.27 0.20
N THR A 627 18.75 35.03 1.46
CA THR A 627 19.94 35.59 2.10
C THR A 627 20.81 34.45 2.61
N PHE A 628 22.07 34.43 2.21
CA PHE A 628 23.08 33.50 2.65
C PHE A 628 23.96 34.16 3.71
N LEU A 629 24.23 33.44 4.79
CA LEU A 629 24.97 33.96 5.94
C LEU A 629 26.13 33.04 6.29
N SER A 630 27.29 33.65 6.57
CA SER A 630 28.46 33.01 7.20
C SER A 630 28.52 33.44 8.65
N GLU A 631 28.62 32.49 9.57
CA GLU A 631 28.62 32.76 10.99
C GLU A 631 29.66 31.91 11.73
N SER A 632 30.42 32.54 12.60
CA SER A 632 31.28 31.88 13.60
C SER A 632 31.05 32.49 14.99
N ARG A 633 31.10 31.67 16.01
CA ARG A 633 30.84 32.09 17.37
C ARG A 633 32.08 32.00 18.23
N PHE A 634 32.33 33.02 19.04
CA PHE A 634 33.44 33.05 19.99
C PHE A 634 33.05 33.69 21.32
N CYS A 635 33.34 33.04 22.42
CA CYS A 635 33.09 33.52 23.78
C CYS A 635 31.68 34.08 23.98
N GLY A 636 30.65 33.34 23.49
CA GLY A 636 29.25 33.75 23.60
C GLY A 636 28.82 34.82 22.59
N LYS A 637 29.75 35.37 21.79
CA LYS A 637 29.45 36.36 20.75
C LYS A 637 29.43 35.73 19.38
N ASN A 638 28.44 36.08 18.57
CA ASN A 638 28.36 35.68 17.16
C ASN A 638 29.04 36.72 16.28
N PHE A 639 29.92 36.26 15.41
CA PHE A 639 30.57 37.05 14.38
C PHE A 639 29.98 36.58 13.03
N ARG A 640 29.46 37.51 12.21
CA ARG A 640 28.68 37.17 11.00
C ARG A 640 29.06 38.10 9.85
N ASP A 641 28.91 37.55 8.64
CA ASP A 641 28.90 38.25 7.36
C ASP A 641 27.83 37.65 6.43
N SER A 642 27.29 38.42 5.44
CA SER A 642 26.14 37.95 4.65
C SER A 642 26.07 38.55 3.24
N VAL A 643 25.40 37.81 2.30
CA VAL A 643 25.06 38.22 0.93
C VAL A 643 23.62 37.84 0.56
N SER A 644 22.88 38.67 -0.19
CA SER A 644 21.46 38.46 -0.50
C SER A 644 21.17 38.60 -2.00
N TYR A 645 20.17 37.82 -2.49
CA TYR A 645 19.65 37.87 -3.86
C TYR A 645 18.13 37.89 -3.88
N VAL A 646 17.54 38.49 -4.95
CA VAL A 646 16.10 38.45 -5.23
C VAL A 646 15.86 37.79 -6.59
N ILE A 647 15.01 36.76 -6.63
CA ILE A 647 14.67 36.02 -7.84
C ILE A 647 13.25 36.40 -8.29
N ASP A 648 13.10 36.76 -9.58
CA ASP A 648 11.83 37.18 -10.18
C ASP A 648 11.33 36.09 -11.14
N PHE A 649 10.30 35.34 -10.73
CA PHE A 649 9.67 34.30 -11.55
C PHE A 649 8.53 34.89 -12.38
N ARG A 650 8.59 34.72 -13.73
CA ARG A 650 7.61 35.26 -14.68
C ARG A 650 6.92 34.15 -15.48
N GLU A 651 5.60 34.28 -15.71
CA GLU A 651 4.84 33.37 -16.59
C GLU A 651 5.04 33.73 -18.06
N ASP A 652 5.30 32.74 -18.93
CA ASP A 652 5.31 32.90 -20.38
C ASP A 652 4.02 32.32 -20.99
N SER A 653 3.51 32.97 -22.06
CA SER A 653 2.20 32.69 -22.63
C SER A 653 2.30 31.95 -23.97
N ASP A 654 1.38 30.99 -24.16
CA ASP A 654 0.90 30.35 -25.39
C ASP A 654 1.59 29.06 -25.88
N SER A 655 1.06 27.91 -25.44
CA SER A 655 1.15 26.66 -26.22
C SER A 655 -0.17 26.42 -26.98
N VAL A 656 -0.08 26.25 -28.29
CA VAL A 656 -1.21 25.96 -29.16
C VAL A 656 -1.25 24.46 -29.45
N GLY A 657 -2.21 23.73 -28.83
CA GLY A 657 -2.49 22.33 -29.20
C GLY A 657 -3.14 22.25 -30.58
N THR A 658 -2.80 21.23 -31.35
CA THR A 658 -3.38 20.97 -32.67
C THR A 658 -4.24 19.71 -32.64
N ILE A 659 -5.56 19.85 -32.80
CA ILE A 659 -6.48 18.72 -32.88
C ILE A 659 -6.41 18.14 -34.29
N PRO A 660 -6.04 16.86 -34.48
CA PRO A 660 -6.10 16.21 -35.79
C PRO A 660 -7.53 16.20 -36.31
N ASN A 661 -7.74 16.58 -37.56
CA ASN A 661 -9.07 16.58 -38.20
C ASN A 661 -9.32 15.36 -39.11
N LEU A 662 -8.41 14.39 -39.11
CA LEU A 662 -8.54 13.15 -39.86
C LEU A 662 -8.05 11.97 -38.99
N LEU A 663 -8.87 10.92 -38.91
CA LEU A 663 -8.46 9.62 -38.44
C LEU A 663 -8.58 8.59 -39.58
N THR A 664 -7.53 7.79 -39.75
CA THR A 664 -7.44 6.77 -40.82
C THR A 664 -7.21 5.43 -40.12
N LEU A 665 -8.25 4.61 -40.07
CA LEU A 665 -8.18 3.28 -39.40
C LEU A 665 -7.54 2.22 -40.32
N ASN A 666 -6.29 2.46 -40.72
CA ASN A 666 -5.56 1.58 -41.63
C ASN A 666 -4.46 0.74 -40.91
N GLY A 667 -4.26 0.92 -39.61
CA GLY A 667 -3.33 0.16 -38.78
C GLY A 667 -1.86 0.51 -38.94
N ASP A 668 -1.56 1.69 -39.52
CA ASP A 668 -0.19 2.16 -39.72
C ASP A 668 0.38 2.94 -38.51
N SER A 669 -0.36 3.00 -37.42
CA SER A 669 -0.10 3.74 -36.17
C SER A 669 -0.13 5.28 -36.31
N LYS A 670 -0.43 5.79 -37.53
CA LYS A 670 -0.60 7.23 -37.75
C LYS A 670 -2.09 7.56 -37.85
N ASN A 671 -2.57 8.39 -36.97
CA ASN A 671 -3.98 8.81 -36.92
C ASN A 671 -5.01 7.67 -36.82
N ASP A 672 -4.63 6.51 -36.27
CA ASP A 672 -5.53 5.40 -35.98
C ASP A 672 -6.39 5.64 -34.75
N PHE A 673 -6.02 6.57 -33.91
CA PHE A 673 -6.74 6.94 -32.70
C PHE A 673 -6.45 8.39 -32.31
N LEU A 674 -7.34 8.95 -31.49
CA LEU A 674 -7.15 10.25 -30.82
C LEU A 674 -6.80 10.04 -29.35
N SER A 675 -5.79 10.75 -28.87
CA SER A 675 -5.40 10.80 -27.45
C SER A 675 -4.93 12.19 -27.09
N MET A 676 -4.81 12.49 -25.80
CA MET A 676 -4.30 13.77 -25.32
C MET A 676 -2.87 14.05 -25.81
N GLU A 677 -2.01 13.04 -25.83
CA GLU A 677 -0.64 13.12 -26.33
C GLU A 677 -0.55 13.51 -27.82
N LYS A 678 -1.53 13.09 -28.65
CA LYS A 678 -1.58 13.50 -30.06
C LYS A 678 -2.10 14.93 -30.27
N ILE A 679 -2.87 15.44 -29.33
CA ILE A 679 -3.37 16.83 -29.36
C ILE A 679 -2.30 17.81 -28.84
N PHE A 680 -1.61 17.42 -27.79
CA PHE A 680 -0.54 18.17 -27.14
C PHE A 680 0.69 17.26 -26.96
N PRO A 681 1.58 17.19 -27.96
CA PRO A 681 2.73 16.27 -27.93
C PRO A 681 3.83 16.68 -26.92
N GLU A 682 3.80 17.90 -26.40
CA GLU A 682 4.71 18.37 -25.37
C GLU A 682 4.02 18.39 -24.01
N ASP A 683 4.73 17.96 -22.98
CA ASP A 683 4.24 17.94 -21.59
C ASP A 683 4.03 19.40 -21.12
N ASN A 684 2.80 19.87 -21.12
CA ASN A 684 2.47 21.26 -20.86
C ASN A 684 1.83 21.39 -19.46
N CYS A 685 2.54 22.00 -18.55
CA CYS A 685 2.14 22.25 -17.17
C CYS A 685 0.79 22.94 -16.96
N LYS A 686 0.23 23.55 -18.00
CA LYS A 686 -0.99 24.37 -17.93
C LYS A 686 -2.26 23.63 -18.33
N LEU A 687 -2.15 22.38 -18.78
CA LEU A 687 -3.30 21.60 -19.25
C LEU A 687 -4.08 20.96 -18.11
N ARG A 688 -5.07 21.64 -17.56
CA ARG A 688 -6.05 21.05 -16.63
C ARG A 688 -7.21 20.46 -17.43
N PHE A 689 -7.08 19.20 -17.80
CA PHE A 689 -8.09 18.45 -18.53
C PHE A 689 -9.35 18.24 -17.68
N LYS A 690 -10.54 18.54 -18.23
CA LYS A 690 -11.84 18.22 -17.63
C LYS A 690 -12.49 17.04 -18.32
N PHE A 691 -12.75 17.17 -19.60
CA PHE A 691 -13.32 16.09 -20.39
C PHE A 691 -13.09 16.30 -21.89
N ILE A 692 -13.21 15.20 -22.60
CA ILE A 692 -13.41 15.18 -24.05
C ILE A 692 -14.76 14.57 -24.38
N ARG A 693 -15.48 15.16 -25.32
CA ARG A 693 -16.76 14.69 -25.83
C ARG A 693 -16.75 14.67 -27.35
N ILE A 694 -17.17 13.57 -27.93
CA ILE A 694 -17.30 13.44 -29.39
C ILE A 694 -18.73 13.06 -29.73
N VAL A 695 -19.31 13.76 -30.69
CA VAL A 695 -20.68 13.53 -31.13
C VAL A 695 -20.72 13.30 -32.64
N ASN A 696 -21.71 12.56 -33.13
CA ASN A 696 -21.94 12.42 -34.56
C ASN A 696 -22.64 13.68 -35.14
N ARG A 697 -22.84 13.71 -36.47
CA ARG A 697 -23.51 14.81 -37.19
C ARG A 697 -24.93 15.15 -36.71
N TRP A 698 -25.54 14.24 -35.95
CA TRP A 698 -26.89 14.42 -35.40
C TRP A 698 -26.86 14.90 -33.93
N GLY A 699 -25.67 15.19 -33.38
CA GLY A 699 -25.48 15.60 -31.98
C GLY A 699 -25.55 14.46 -30.97
N LYS A 700 -25.68 13.20 -31.40
CA LYS A 700 -25.64 12.06 -30.51
C LYS A 700 -24.21 11.83 -30.03
N GLU A 701 -24.02 11.75 -28.72
CA GLU A 701 -22.72 11.44 -28.09
C GLU A 701 -22.25 10.04 -28.49
N ILE A 702 -21.00 9.95 -28.95
CA ILE A 702 -20.36 8.72 -29.41
C ILE A 702 -19.22 8.32 -28.49
N PHE A 703 -18.57 9.32 -27.89
CA PHE A 703 -17.48 9.12 -26.92
C PHE A 703 -17.46 10.26 -25.91
N TYR A 704 -17.22 9.89 -24.66
CA TYR A 704 -16.98 10.81 -23.55
C TYR A 704 -15.92 10.23 -22.63
N SER A 705 -14.99 11.07 -22.15
CA SER A 705 -14.00 10.67 -21.14
C SER A 705 -13.63 11.86 -20.28
N GLU A 706 -13.50 11.64 -18.97
CA GLU A 706 -12.90 12.53 -17.97
C GLU A 706 -11.48 12.09 -17.60
N ASP A 707 -11.00 10.99 -18.19
CA ASP A 707 -9.62 10.51 -18.04
C ASP A 707 -8.73 11.21 -19.10
N ILE A 708 -7.67 11.91 -18.64
CA ILE A 708 -6.67 12.53 -19.50
C ILE A 708 -5.93 11.51 -20.39
N GLY A 709 -5.81 10.25 -19.93
CA GLY A 709 -5.23 9.13 -20.67
C GLY A 709 -6.15 8.52 -21.73
N PHE A 710 -7.28 9.17 -22.06
CA PHE A 710 -8.23 8.63 -23.02
C PHE A 710 -7.59 8.24 -24.35
N ARG A 711 -8.15 7.18 -24.95
CA ARG A 711 -7.85 6.74 -26.31
C ARG A 711 -9.15 6.46 -27.04
N TRP A 712 -9.40 7.21 -28.12
CA TRP A 712 -10.56 7.00 -28.99
C TRP A 712 -10.10 6.50 -30.36
N ASP A 713 -10.40 5.25 -30.66
CA ASP A 713 -9.99 4.56 -31.88
C ASP A 713 -11.09 4.49 -32.96
N ALA A 714 -12.30 4.90 -32.65
CA ALA A 714 -13.44 4.97 -33.56
C ALA A 714 -13.72 3.68 -34.39
N ALA A 715 -13.21 2.51 -33.98
CA ALA A 715 -13.14 1.29 -34.79
C ALA A 715 -14.51 0.78 -35.28
N ASN A 716 -15.57 1.01 -34.49
CA ASN A 716 -16.94 0.53 -34.78
C ASN A 716 -17.87 1.59 -35.38
N LEU A 717 -17.33 2.74 -35.76
CA LEU A 717 -18.12 3.84 -36.32
C LEU A 717 -18.05 3.86 -37.82
N GLU A 718 -19.08 4.41 -38.48
CA GLU A 718 -19.08 4.59 -39.94
C GLU A 718 -18.15 5.70 -40.36
N ALA A 719 -17.60 5.64 -41.60
CA ALA A 719 -16.83 6.73 -42.14
C ALA A 719 -17.69 8.00 -42.24
N GLY A 720 -17.15 9.13 -41.79
CA GLY A 720 -17.88 10.40 -41.76
C GLY A 720 -17.32 11.42 -40.81
N THR A 721 -18.01 12.53 -40.67
CA THR A 721 -17.60 13.64 -39.80
C THR A 721 -18.19 13.50 -38.39
N TYR A 722 -17.34 13.65 -37.41
CA TYR A 722 -17.67 13.70 -35.98
C TYR A 722 -17.20 15.04 -35.40
N TYR A 723 -17.90 15.53 -34.39
CA TYR A 723 -17.58 16.82 -33.77
C TYR A 723 -17.05 16.57 -32.36
N LEU A 724 -16.01 17.31 -32.02
CA LEU A 724 -15.28 17.17 -30.77
C LEU A 724 -15.37 18.44 -29.94
N LEU A 725 -15.61 18.28 -28.66
CA LEU A 725 -15.42 19.28 -27.63
C LEU A 725 -14.39 18.76 -26.62
N LEU A 726 -13.27 19.46 -26.51
CA LEU A 726 -12.26 19.24 -25.47
C LEU A 726 -12.36 20.42 -24.48
N ASP A 727 -12.66 20.11 -23.24
CA ASP A 727 -12.75 21.10 -22.15
C ASP A 727 -11.52 20.99 -21.26
N LEU A 728 -10.71 22.03 -21.29
CA LEU A 728 -9.65 22.29 -20.32
C LEU A 728 -10.17 23.39 -19.37
N GLU A 729 -9.78 23.36 -18.10
CA GLU A 729 -10.33 24.28 -17.08
C GLU A 729 -10.33 25.75 -17.51
N ASN A 730 -9.34 26.12 -18.30
CA ASN A 730 -9.09 27.52 -18.77
C ASN A 730 -9.46 27.74 -20.23
N LYS A 731 -9.70 26.70 -21.05
CA LYS A 731 -9.92 26.85 -22.52
C LYS A 731 -10.73 25.66 -23.06
N LYS A 732 -11.66 25.99 -23.97
CA LYS A 732 -12.47 24.99 -24.66
C LYS A 732 -12.10 24.95 -26.14
N PHE A 733 -11.79 23.75 -26.62
CA PHE A 733 -11.52 23.53 -28.03
C PHE A 733 -12.72 22.80 -28.66
N LYS A 734 -13.19 23.34 -29.76
CA LYS A 734 -14.22 22.75 -30.63
C LYS A 734 -13.60 22.44 -31.97
N SER A 735 -13.71 21.21 -32.43
CA SER A 735 -13.18 20.79 -33.71
C SER A 735 -14.08 19.72 -34.33
N TRP A 736 -13.71 19.29 -35.49
CA TRP A 736 -14.32 18.15 -36.15
C TRP A 736 -13.23 17.17 -36.58
N ILE A 737 -13.61 15.92 -36.68
CA ILE A 737 -12.73 14.83 -37.10
C ILE A 737 -13.45 14.07 -38.21
N PHE A 738 -12.79 13.90 -39.31
CA PHE A 738 -13.27 13.02 -40.38
C PHE A 738 -12.69 11.63 -40.19
N LEU A 739 -13.55 10.64 -40.10
CA LEU A 739 -13.16 9.25 -39.99
C LEU A 739 -13.14 8.63 -41.39
N LEU A 740 -11.98 8.14 -41.81
CA LEU A 740 -11.76 7.41 -43.04
C LEU A 740 -11.43 5.95 -42.72
N LYS A 741 -12.14 5.03 -43.29
CA LYS A 741 -11.87 3.59 -43.15
C LYS A 741 -11.15 3.05 -44.38
#